data_72b8783fdd3e87218ee25f01159ad020
#
_entry.id   72b8783fdd3e87218ee25f01159ad020
#
_cell.length_a   1.000
_cell.length_b   1.000
_cell.length_c   1.000
_cell.angle_alpha   90.00
_cell.angle_beta   90.00
_cell.angle_gamma   90.00
#
_symmetry.space_group_name_H-M   'P 1'
#
loop_
_entity.id
_entity.type
_entity.pdbx_description
1 polymer ?
#
loop_
_entity_poly.entity_id
_entity_poly.type
_entity_poly.pdbx_seq_one_letter_code
_entity_poly.pdbx_strand_id
1 'polypeptide(L)'
;MRPDFSSIPLIRRGITPNIDRSGSNLLRTCDHFDLESCEHLDYSAGLPPFLRGPYPSMYAERPWTIRQYAGFSTAEESNAFYLSAIAAGQCGISVAFDLPTHRGYDSDHSLVHGDVGQAGVAIDSIEDMHILFNHISLADMSVSMTMNGAVLPIMAFFIVAAQESGVMPQQLRGTIQNDILKEFMVRNTYIYPPQPSMRITGDIIQWCTENMPRFNPVSVSGYHMHEAGAPAAMELAYTLANGLEYVRTAIDRGLDIDSFAPRISFFFGIGMNYFIELSKLRAARILWARLIKPFEPKNPKSMALRMHCQTSGYSLTAQDPRNNIARTTLEALSAVCGQTQSLHTNALDEALALPSADTSRIARNTQLILQEETELTRAIDPWGGSYVVEYLTHTLTHHAWSYIQEIESIGGMTKAIASGLPKMRIEEEAAVKQANIDQGKEIIVGINSFQSKSSSEIRLLRVDNREVLANQSKRLSHLKQSRDSSKVEQALEHLRKCASQDNANLLDVALIAAKERATLGEISAALESVFGRYHAQHEPITGVYSATMETDECTVKAQSLSDEFAKLTGRRPRILIAKIGLDGHDRGARVIATAFADLGFDVDIGPLFQTPEDVARQAIENDVHITGISSLAGAHRTLIPELMNIFQRDGRSDIKVVVGGIIPNEDYPLLYHSGVVSIFGPGTVIAEAAQKIINQLLDHVSHP
;
A
#
# COMPACT_ATOMS: atom_id res chain seq x y z
N MET A 1 -52.05 36.02 18.84
CA MET A 1 -51.37 35.49 20.02
C MET A 1 -50.29 34.55 19.52
N ARG A 2 -49.03 34.75 19.91
CA ARG A 2 -47.95 33.76 19.58
C ARG A 2 -48.07 32.62 20.59
N PRO A 3 -47.92 31.36 20.16
CA PRO A 3 -47.88 30.22 21.09
C PRO A 3 -46.76 30.38 22.10
N ASP A 4 -47.05 30.10 23.33
CA ASP A 4 -46.05 30.05 24.43
C ASP A 4 -45.54 28.61 24.54
N PHE A 5 -44.25 28.39 24.25
CA PHE A 5 -43.58 27.09 24.33
C PHE A 5 -42.86 26.87 25.62
N SER A 6 -42.87 27.84 26.56
CA SER A 6 -42.14 27.75 27.83
C SER A 6 -42.65 26.63 28.78
N SER A 7 -43.90 26.20 28.59
CA SER A 7 -44.54 25.13 29.35
C SER A 7 -44.34 23.73 28.74
N ILE A 8 -43.68 23.60 27.59
CA ILE A 8 -43.43 22.29 26.96
C ILE A 8 -42.30 21.60 27.74
N PRO A 9 -42.55 20.47 28.40
CA PRO A 9 -41.50 19.76 29.12
C PRO A 9 -40.51 19.18 28.11
N LEU A 10 -39.23 19.56 28.24
CA LEU A 10 -38.14 18.89 27.53
C LEU A 10 -37.95 17.52 28.19
N ILE A 11 -38.30 16.46 27.49
CA ILE A 11 -38.04 15.08 27.95
C ILE A 11 -36.53 14.87 27.94
N ARG A 12 -35.93 14.86 29.13
CA ARG A 12 -34.48 14.68 29.30
C ARG A 12 -33.97 13.25 29.08
N ARG A 13 -34.85 12.25 29.01
CA ARG A 13 -34.49 10.84 28.76
C ARG A 13 -35.58 10.18 27.93
N GLY A 14 -35.29 9.89 26.70
CA GLY A 14 -35.98 8.88 25.93
C GLY A 14 -35.24 7.56 26.10
N ILE A 15 -35.92 6.49 26.52
CA ILE A 15 -35.40 5.14 26.36
C ILE A 15 -35.43 4.88 24.88
N THR A 16 -34.30 5.03 24.22
CA THR A 16 -34.14 4.56 22.83
C THR A 16 -34.02 3.05 22.86
N PRO A 17 -34.86 2.29 22.17
CA PRO A 17 -34.67 0.84 22.08
C PRO A 17 -33.28 0.57 21.50
N ASN A 18 -32.54 -0.33 22.13
CA ASN A 18 -31.32 -0.90 21.58
C ASN A 18 -31.71 -1.58 20.26
N ILE A 19 -31.53 -0.92 19.15
CA ILE A 19 -31.71 -1.52 17.82
C ILE A 19 -30.39 -2.19 17.49
N ASP A 20 -30.26 -3.43 17.96
CA ASP A 20 -29.21 -4.33 17.49
C ASP A 20 -29.57 -4.72 16.05
N ARG A 21 -28.90 -4.07 15.09
CA ARG A 21 -28.88 -4.53 13.69
C ARG A 21 -27.59 -5.30 13.49
N SER A 22 -27.63 -6.57 13.83
CA SER A 22 -26.72 -7.65 13.45
C SER A 22 -25.27 -7.24 13.10
N GLY A 23 -24.36 -7.49 14.00
CA GLY A 23 -22.98 -7.75 13.70
C GLY A 23 -22.00 -6.58 13.70
N SER A 24 -22.43 -5.33 13.82
CA SER A 24 -21.53 -4.22 14.12
C SER A 24 -21.92 -3.56 15.43
N ASN A 25 -21.05 -3.60 16.41
CA ASN A 25 -21.20 -2.94 17.73
C ASN A 25 -21.28 -1.39 17.65
N LEU A 26 -21.58 -0.83 16.49
CA LEU A 26 -21.45 0.60 16.17
C LEU A 26 -22.78 1.35 16.09
N LEU A 27 -23.92 0.72 16.33
CA LEU A 27 -25.25 1.29 16.07
C LEU A 27 -26.05 1.57 17.33
N ARG A 28 -25.43 1.99 18.41
CA ARG A 28 -26.18 2.48 19.57
C ARG A 28 -26.09 4.00 19.69
N THR A 29 -27.09 4.58 20.30
CA THR A 29 -27.02 5.96 20.76
C THR A 29 -25.98 6.07 21.86
N CYS A 30 -24.91 6.83 21.65
CA CYS A 30 -23.96 7.17 22.69
C CYS A 30 -24.43 8.39 23.48
N ASP A 31 -24.26 8.38 24.80
CA ASP A 31 -24.56 9.50 25.68
C ASP A 31 -23.39 9.76 26.65
N HIS A 32 -23.57 10.67 27.61
CA HIS A 32 -22.52 11.03 28.56
C HIS A 32 -22.07 9.88 29.45
N PHE A 33 -22.90 8.86 29.71
CA PHE A 33 -22.51 7.68 30.48
C PHE A 33 -21.48 6.80 29.71
N ASP A 34 -21.53 6.79 28.38
CA ASP A 34 -20.54 6.07 27.58
C ASP A 34 -19.15 6.71 27.68
N LEU A 35 -19.06 7.96 28.15
CA LEU A 35 -17.81 8.67 28.34
C LEU A 35 -17.21 8.51 29.75
N GLU A 36 -17.92 7.92 30.72
CA GLU A 36 -17.41 7.75 32.09
C GLU A 36 -16.11 6.93 32.15
N SER A 37 -15.90 6.03 31.20
CA SER A 37 -14.67 5.23 31.09
C SER A 37 -13.57 5.91 30.25
N CYS A 38 -13.83 7.06 29.63
CA CYS A 38 -12.91 7.76 28.77
C CYS A 38 -11.94 8.66 29.55
N GLU A 39 -10.67 8.27 29.65
CA GLU A 39 -9.64 9.01 30.39
C GLU A 39 -9.06 10.19 29.59
N HIS A 40 -9.50 10.44 28.35
CA HIS A 40 -8.86 11.33 27.41
C HIS A 40 -9.63 12.63 27.09
N LEU A 41 -10.66 12.98 27.85
CA LEU A 41 -11.58 14.09 27.51
C LEU A 41 -10.99 15.48 27.73
N ASP A 42 -10.08 15.66 28.70
CA ASP A 42 -9.59 16.97 29.19
C ASP A 42 -8.28 17.44 28.52
N TYR A 43 -7.92 16.90 27.35
CA TYR A 43 -6.69 17.30 26.69
C TYR A 43 -6.87 18.43 25.68
N SER A 44 -5.83 19.26 25.53
CA SER A 44 -5.77 20.33 24.55
C SER A 44 -4.85 19.98 23.37
N ALA A 45 -5.08 20.59 22.20
CA ALA A 45 -4.18 20.44 21.06
C ALA A 45 -2.76 20.98 21.38
N GLY A 46 -1.74 20.34 20.82
CA GLY A 46 -0.33 20.72 21.02
C GLY A 46 0.29 20.29 22.35
N LEU A 47 -0.47 19.64 23.25
CA LEU A 47 0.01 19.10 24.52
C LEU A 47 -0.10 17.57 24.53
N PRO A 48 0.86 16.86 25.19
CA PRO A 48 0.76 15.43 25.36
C PRO A 48 -0.56 15.01 26.01
N PRO A 49 -1.21 13.94 25.54
CA PRO A 49 -0.80 12.96 24.52
C PRO A 49 -1.07 13.37 23.08
N PHE A 50 -1.26 14.66 22.80
CA PHE A 50 -1.49 15.21 21.45
C PHE A 50 -2.78 14.74 20.76
N LEU A 51 -3.73 14.26 21.51
CA LEU A 51 -5.00 13.71 21.01
C LEU A 51 -5.68 14.60 19.97
N ARG A 52 -5.78 15.90 20.26
CA ARG A 52 -6.46 16.88 19.43
C ARG A 52 -5.56 17.51 18.35
N GLY A 53 -4.38 16.97 18.17
CA GLY A 53 -3.42 17.41 17.15
C GLY A 53 -2.03 17.75 17.73
N PRO A 54 -0.97 17.61 16.92
CA PRO A 54 0.41 17.82 17.36
C PRO A 54 0.78 19.30 17.57
N TYR A 55 -0.05 20.25 17.13
CA TYR A 55 0.21 21.69 17.22
C TYR A 55 -0.94 22.43 17.94
N PRO A 56 -0.67 23.51 18.69
CA PRO A 56 -1.72 24.22 19.41
C PRO A 56 -2.77 24.87 18.50
N SER A 57 -2.35 25.42 17.37
CA SER A 57 -3.21 26.15 16.42
C SER A 57 -3.69 25.28 15.24
N MET A 58 -3.10 24.12 15.05
CA MET A 58 -3.44 23.20 13.95
C MET A 58 -3.68 23.94 12.62
N TYR A 59 -4.84 23.70 11.98
CA TYR A 59 -5.18 24.29 10.69
C TYR A 59 -5.50 25.80 10.72
N ALA A 60 -5.80 26.36 11.89
CA ALA A 60 -6.10 27.79 12.02
C ALA A 60 -4.94 28.70 11.59
N GLU A 61 -3.69 28.24 11.78
CA GLU A 61 -2.50 28.91 11.28
C GLU A 61 -1.91 28.26 10.04
N ARG A 62 -1.97 26.93 9.95
CA ARG A 62 -1.35 26.19 8.86
C ARG A 62 -2.21 25.00 8.47
N PRO A 63 -2.98 25.09 7.38
CA PRO A 63 -3.71 23.96 6.78
C PRO A 63 -2.80 22.77 6.50
N TRP A 64 -3.41 21.59 6.31
CA TRP A 64 -2.64 20.42 5.90
C TRP A 64 -1.99 20.66 4.53
N THR A 65 -0.85 20.01 4.31
CA THR A 65 -0.17 20.11 3.03
C THR A 65 -0.85 19.20 2.02
N ILE A 66 -1.28 19.77 0.89
CA ILE A 66 -1.78 18.98 -0.26
C ILE A 66 -0.57 18.29 -0.89
N ARG A 67 -0.58 16.94 -0.88
CA ARG A 67 0.47 16.12 -1.48
C ARG A 67 -0.17 15.14 -2.44
N GLN A 68 -0.11 15.46 -3.74
CA GLN A 68 -0.52 14.50 -4.75
C GLN A 68 0.67 13.59 -5.10
N TYR A 69 0.43 12.30 -4.98
CA TYR A 69 1.36 11.25 -5.34
C TYR A 69 1.35 11.11 -6.86
N ALA A 70 2.51 11.16 -7.49
CA ALA A 70 2.64 11.05 -8.92
C ALA A 70 3.99 10.43 -9.29
N GLY A 71 3.97 9.57 -10.30
CA GLY A 71 5.14 9.02 -10.97
C GLY A 71 4.70 8.60 -12.34
N PHE A 72 5.32 9.21 -13.35
CA PHE A 72 5.16 8.83 -14.73
C PHE A 72 6.34 7.96 -15.13
N SER A 73 6.23 7.25 -16.20
CA SER A 73 7.12 6.17 -16.62
C SER A 73 8.60 6.57 -16.73
N THR A 74 8.89 7.82 -17.16
CA THR A 74 10.24 8.32 -17.34
C THR A 74 10.56 9.47 -16.38
N ALA A 75 11.86 9.70 -16.14
CA ALA A 75 12.31 10.82 -15.32
C ALA A 75 11.96 12.16 -15.97
N GLU A 76 11.99 12.26 -17.31
CA GLU A 76 11.63 13.45 -18.06
C GLU A 76 10.14 13.80 -17.93
N GLU A 77 9.25 12.84 -18.11
CA GLU A 77 7.79 13.06 -17.97
C GLU A 77 7.43 13.43 -16.53
N SER A 78 8.02 12.73 -15.55
CA SER A 78 7.83 13.04 -14.13
C SER A 78 8.33 14.46 -13.78
N ASN A 79 9.49 14.86 -14.31
CA ASN A 79 10.02 16.22 -14.14
C ASN A 79 9.08 17.28 -14.72
N ALA A 80 8.60 17.08 -15.96
CA ALA A 80 7.67 18.00 -16.62
C ALA A 80 6.37 18.16 -15.80
N PHE A 81 5.85 17.06 -15.26
CA PHE A 81 4.69 17.08 -14.37
C PHE A 81 4.97 17.86 -13.07
N TYR A 82 6.12 17.62 -12.42
CA TYR A 82 6.47 18.32 -11.19
C TYR A 82 6.64 19.83 -11.41
N LEU A 83 7.29 20.24 -12.49
CA LEU A 83 7.43 21.65 -12.82
C LEU A 83 6.06 22.32 -13.06
N SER A 84 5.15 21.65 -13.75
CA SER A 84 3.77 22.12 -13.93
C SER A 84 3.00 22.23 -12.61
N ALA A 85 3.14 21.23 -11.73
CA ALA A 85 2.49 21.21 -10.43
C ALA A 85 3.03 22.31 -9.49
N ILE A 86 4.34 22.53 -9.50
CA ILE A 86 4.99 23.63 -8.76
C ILE A 86 4.49 25.00 -9.27
N ALA A 87 4.42 25.18 -10.59
CA ALA A 87 3.88 26.41 -11.19
C ALA A 87 2.41 26.64 -10.81
N ALA A 88 1.66 25.58 -10.54
CA ALA A 88 0.27 25.62 -10.05
C ALA A 88 0.17 25.75 -8.50
N GLY A 89 1.28 26.05 -7.79
CA GLY A 89 1.29 26.33 -6.36
C GLY A 89 1.56 25.11 -5.44
N GLN A 90 1.95 23.97 -5.99
CA GLN A 90 2.31 22.81 -5.16
C GLN A 90 3.62 23.06 -4.40
N CYS A 91 3.61 22.82 -3.08
CA CYS A 91 4.74 23.10 -2.18
C CYS A 91 5.58 21.87 -1.81
N GLY A 92 5.29 20.71 -2.37
CA GLY A 92 6.02 19.47 -2.12
C GLY A 92 5.82 18.46 -3.24
N ILE A 93 6.84 17.65 -3.49
CA ILE A 93 6.84 16.60 -4.52
C ILE A 93 6.75 15.25 -3.82
N SER A 94 5.98 14.32 -4.40
CA SER A 94 5.94 12.92 -3.97
C SER A 94 6.28 12.02 -5.16
N VAL A 95 7.38 11.27 -5.04
CA VAL A 95 7.91 10.42 -6.12
C VAL A 95 7.40 9.00 -5.96
N ALA A 96 6.73 8.49 -6.99
CA ALA A 96 6.41 7.08 -7.17
C ALA A 96 7.47 6.43 -8.09
N PHE A 97 8.06 5.35 -7.63
CA PHE A 97 9.03 4.57 -8.42
C PHE A 97 8.35 3.34 -9.03
N ASP A 98 8.88 2.86 -10.14
CA ASP A 98 8.40 1.63 -10.77
C ASP A 98 8.82 0.36 -10.00
N LEU A 99 8.25 -0.77 -10.37
CA LEU A 99 8.49 -2.04 -9.69
C LEU A 99 9.93 -2.54 -9.82
N PRO A 100 10.62 -2.48 -10.99
CA PRO A 100 12.04 -2.81 -11.08
C PRO A 100 12.90 -2.02 -10.11
N THR A 101 12.71 -0.70 -10.05
CA THR A 101 13.43 0.17 -9.09
C THR A 101 13.18 -0.27 -7.65
N HIS A 102 11.92 -0.55 -7.26
CA HIS A 102 11.60 -1.04 -5.92
C HIS A 102 12.29 -2.35 -5.56
N ARG A 103 12.48 -3.23 -6.54
CA ARG A 103 13.06 -4.56 -6.38
C ARG A 103 14.57 -4.60 -6.55
N GLY A 104 15.22 -3.47 -6.81
CA GLY A 104 16.66 -3.35 -6.96
C GLY A 104 17.20 -3.92 -8.26
N TYR A 105 16.41 -3.85 -9.34
CA TYR A 105 16.81 -4.26 -10.67
C TYR A 105 16.98 -3.05 -11.58
N ASP A 106 18.05 -3.04 -12.37
CA ASP A 106 18.18 -2.11 -13.49
C ASP A 106 17.17 -2.45 -14.59
N SER A 107 16.77 -1.46 -15.38
CA SER A 107 15.79 -1.62 -16.45
C SER A 107 16.21 -2.59 -17.57
N ASP A 108 17.52 -2.88 -17.71
CA ASP A 108 18.06 -3.85 -18.66
C ASP A 108 18.10 -5.30 -18.14
N HIS A 109 17.61 -5.55 -16.92
CA HIS A 109 17.58 -6.88 -16.33
C HIS A 109 16.51 -7.76 -17.01
N SER A 110 16.82 -9.05 -17.23
CA SER A 110 15.94 -9.99 -17.96
C SER A 110 14.55 -10.21 -17.34
N LEU A 111 14.41 -10.03 -16.02
CA LEU A 111 13.14 -10.26 -15.30
C LEU A 111 12.14 -9.09 -15.39
N VAL A 112 12.51 -7.93 -15.94
CA VAL A 112 11.74 -6.69 -15.74
C VAL A 112 11.07 -6.13 -17.00
N HIS A 113 11.23 -6.75 -18.16
CA HIS A 113 10.83 -6.18 -19.45
C HIS A 113 9.34 -5.83 -19.57
N GLY A 114 8.47 -6.46 -18.80
CA GLY A 114 7.03 -6.14 -18.73
C GLY A 114 6.65 -5.05 -17.73
N ASP A 115 7.56 -4.67 -16.82
CA ASP A 115 7.26 -3.86 -15.63
C ASP A 115 7.95 -2.47 -15.64
N VAL A 116 8.93 -2.23 -16.54
CA VAL A 116 9.69 -0.97 -16.58
C VAL A 116 8.77 0.21 -16.89
N GLY A 117 8.81 1.23 -16.05
CA GLY A 117 7.99 2.43 -16.16
C GLY A 117 6.50 2.20 -15.89
N GLN A 118 6.09 1.02 -15.44
CA GLN A 118 4.74 0.75 -15.01
C GLN A 118 4.54 1.20 -13.55
N ALA A 119 3.45 1.90 -13.27
CA ALA A 119 3.07 2.37 -11.94
C ALA A 119 4.07 3.33 -11.25
N GLY A 120 5.02 3.91 -11.97
CA GLY A 120 5.99 4.85 -11.41
C GLY A 120 7.18 5.11 -12.32
N VAL A 121 8.12 5.94 -11.87
CA VAL A 121 9.31 6.33 -12.62
C VAL A 121 10.42 5.30 -12.48
N ALA A 122 11.03 4.92 -13.60
CA ALA A 122 12.22 4.08 -13.64
C ALA A 122 13.45 4.91 -13.26
N ILE A 123 14.22 4.45 -12.27
CA ILE A 123 15.46 5.06 -11.80
C ILE A 123 16.54 3.99 -11.72
N ASP A 124 17.45 4.02 -12.65
CA ASP A 124 18.57 3.08 -12.73
C ASP A 124 19.86 3.63 -12.14
N SER A 125 20.00 4.96 -12.09
CA SER A 125 21.24 5.62 -11.70
C SER A 125 21.03 7.05 -11.22
N ILE A 126 22.12 7.68 -10.77
CA ILE A 126 22.15 9.10 -10.42
C ILE A 126 21.76 10.01 -11.59
N GLU A 127 22.02 9.60 -12.84
CA GLU A 127 21.68 10.39 -14.03
C GLU A 127 20.15 10.56 -14.17
N ASP A 128 19.39 9.52 -13.82
CA ASP A 128 17.91 9.61 -13.77
C ASP A 128 17.45 10.56 -12.68
N MET A 129 18.13 10.60 -11.52
CA MET A 129 17.85 11.58 -10.47
C MET A 129 18.15 13.03 -10.90
N HIS A 130 19.21 13.25 -11.65
CA HIS A 130 19.50 14.57 -12.23
C HIS A 130 18.40 15.02 -13.21
N ILE A 131 17.92 14.13 -14.04
CA ILE A 131 16.82 14.43 -14.97
C ILE A 131 15.54 14.70 -14.19
N LEU A 132 15.20 13.83 -13.22
CA LEU A 132 13.98 13.91 -12.41
C LEU A 132 13.85 15.26 -11.68
N PHE A 133 14.97 15.79 -11.17
CA PHE A 133 14.98 17.04 -10.39
C PHE A 133 15.55 18.24 -11.18
N ASN A 134 15.70 18.10 -12.51
CA ASN A 134 16.20 19.20 -13.32
C ASN A 134 15.34 20.46 -13.17
N HIS A 135 15.97 21.62 -12.98
CA HIS A 135 15.30 22.91 -12.72
C HIS A 135 14.42 22.98 -11.46
N ILE A 136 14.54 22.02 -10.54
CA ILE A 136 13.83 22.03 -9.25
C ILE A 136 14.82 22.34 -8.13
N SER A 137 14.58 23.43 -7.36
CA SER A 137 15.41 23.79 -6.21
C SER A 137 15.19 22.78 -5.06
N LEU A 138 16.10 21.83 -4.88
CA LEU A 138 16.04 20.85 -3.79
C LEU A 138 16.29 21.49 -2.41
N ALA A 139 16.86 22.69 -2.33
CA ALA A 139 17.01 23.43 -1.09
C ALA A 139 15.67 23.98 -0.55
N ASP A 140 14.75 24.30 -1.45
CA ASP A 140 13.46 24.93 -1.14
C ASP A 140 12.30 23.93 -1.20
N MET A 141 12.40 22.89 -2.04
CA MET A 141 11.35 21.91 -2.24
C MET A 141 11.41 20.79 -1.20
N SER A 142 10.24 20.40 -0.68
CA SER A 142 10.10 19.19 0.14
C SER A 142 9.84 17.98 -0.75
N VAL A 143 10.78 17.01 -0.75
CA VAL A 143 10.68 15.79 -1.58
C VAL A 143 10.32 14.60 -0.72
N SER A 144 9.22 13.93 -1.06
CA SER A 144 8.80 12.66 -0.44
C SER A 144 9.07 11.51 -1.42
N MET A 145 9.75 10.47 -0.97
CA MET A 145 10.10 9.32 -1.79
C MET A 145 9.51 8.04 -1.19
N THR A 146 8.68 7.35 -1.96
CA THR A 146 8.07 6.09 -1.53
C THR A 146 8.95 4.92 -1.94
N MET A 147 9.98 4.64 -1.13
CA MET A 147 10.94 3.58 -1.41
C MET A 147 11.28 2.82 -0.13
N ASN A 148 11.36 1.49 -0.23
CA ASN A 148 11.61 0.59 0.89
C ASN A 148 12.71 -0.46 0.55
N GLY A 149 12.49 -1.35 -0.43
CA GLY A 149 13.45 -2.40 -0.77
C GLY A 149 14.80 -1.84 -1.23
N ALA A 150 14.80 -1.01 -2.26
CA ALA A 150 16.00 -0.36 -2.80
C ALA A 150 16.25 1.03 -2.16
N VAL A 151 15.90 1.19 -0.88
CA VAL A 151 15.99 2.49 -0.21
C VAL A 151 17.43 3.02 -0.14
N LEU A 152 18.42 2.14 0.00
CA LEU A 152 19.82 2.53 0.12
C LEU A 152 20.36 3.20 -1.15
N PRO A 153 20.31 2.58 -2.35
CA PRO A 153 20.76 3.23 -3.59
C PRO A 153 19.95 4.49 -3.92
N ILE A 154 18.63 4.48 -3.72
CA ILE A 154 17.79 5.65 -3.99
C ILE A 154 18.17 6.85 -3.10
N MET A 155 18.42 6.64 -1.81
CA MET A 155 18.90 7.69 -0.91
C MET A 155 20.29 8.18 -1.33
N ALA A 156 21.18 7.26 -1.73
CA ALA A 156 22.51 7.64 -2.20
C ALA A 156 22.43 8.50 -3.47
N PHE A 157 21.62 8.12 -4.45
CA PHE A 157 21.42 8.89 -5.68
C PHE A 157 20.80 10.27 -5.40
N PHE A 158 19.79 10.36 -4.54
CA PHE A 158 19.15 11.63 -4.16
C PHE A 158 20.15 12.60 -3.51
N ILE A 159 20.94 12.11 -2.56
CA ILE A 159 21.92 12.92 -1.83
C ILE A 159 23.04 13.38 -2.75
N VAL A 160 23.59 12.48 -3.58
CA VAL A 160 24.71 12.81 -4.49
C VAL A 160 24.24 13.75 -5.59
N ALA A 161 23.06 13.54 -6.19
CA ALA A 161 22.49 14.42 -7.19
C ALA A 161 22.28 15.85 -6.63
N ALA A 162 21.82 15.97 -5.38
CA ALA A 162 21.70 17.25 -4.70
C ALA A 162 23.07 17.90 -4.51
N GLN A 163 24.08 17.16 -4.03
CA GLN A 163 25.44 17.68 -3.85
C GLN A 163 26.06 18.15 -5.17
N GLU A 164 25.91 17.41 -6.25
CA GLU A 164 26.40 17.79 -7.57
C GLU A 164 25.66 19.03 -8.14
N SER A 165 24.41 19.24 -7.71
CA SER A 165 23.64 20.46 -7.99
C SER A 165 23.93 21.62 -7.03
N GLY A 166 24.92 21.47 -6.13
CA GLY A 166 25.34 22.52 -5.19
C GLY A 166 24.47 22.62 -3.92
N VAL A 167 23.60 21.65 -3.64
CA VAL A 167 22.72 21.61 -2.47
C VAL A 167 23.30 20.65 -1.44
N MET A 168 23.62 21.17 -0.25
CA MET A 168 24.18 20.35 0.83
C MET A 168 23.11 19.53 1.55
N PRO A 169 23.43 18.35 2.10
CA PRO A 169 22.49 17.48 2.79
C PRO A 169 21.68 18.17 3.89
N GLN A 170 22.30 19.12 4.62
CA GLN A 170 21.66 19.90 5.70
C GLN A 170 20.51 20.79 5.19
N GLN A 171 20.48 21.13 3.92
CA GLN A 171 19.45 21.95 3.29
C GLN A 171 18.24 21.11 2.83
N LEU A 172 18.46 19.82 2.58
CA LEU A 172 17.42 18.93 2.06
C LEU A 172 16.25 18.76 3.02
N ARG A 173 15.04 18.83 2.47
CA ARG A 173 13.77 18.65 3.19
C ARG A 173 12.97 17.55 2.54
N GLY A 174 12.29 16.76 3.33
CA GLY A 174 11.42 15.73 2.76
C GLY A 174 11.25 14.53 3.67
N THR A 175 10.94 13.42 3.03
CA THR A 175 10.68 12.16 3.71
C THR A 175 11.10 11.01 2.79
N ILE A 176 11.80 10.03 3.33
CA ILE A 176 11.91 8.71 2.72
C ILE A 176 10.98 7.74 3.48
N GLN A 177 10.27 6.86 2.77
CA GLN A 177 9.37 5.94 3.46
C GLN A 177 10.14 4.98 4.35
N ASN A 178 11.14 4.25 3.84
CA ASN A 178 12.07 3.43 4.61
C ASN A 178 11.37 2.54 5.66
N ASP A 179 10.14 2.08 5.35
CA ASP A 179 9.33 1.21 6.17
C ASP A 179 9.36 -0.22 5.61
N ILE A 180 10.39 -0.96 5.97
CA ILE A 180 10.61 -2.29 5.39
C ILE A 180 9.71 -3.36 6.03
N LEU A 181 9.29 -3.21 7.28
CA LEU A 181 8.50 -4.21 7.99
C LEU A 181 7.15 -4.47 7.32
N LYS A 182 6.48 -3.41 6.84
CA LYS A 182 5.23 -3.58 6.11
C LYS A 182 5.39 -4.32 4.78
N GLU A 183 6.58 -4.28 4.16
CA GLU A 183 6.83 -5.01 2.92
C GLU A 183 6.75 -6.51 3.11
N PHE A 184 7.18 -7.01 4.27
CA PHE A 184 7.07 -8.43 4.60
C PHE A 184 5.65 -8.87 4.95
N MET A 185 4.79 -7.91 5.30
CA MET A 185 3.40 -8.19 5.64
C MET A 185 2.46 -8.16 4.43
N VAL A 186 2.56 -7.12 3.56
CA VAL A 186 1.49 -6.84 2.59
C VAL A 186 1.93 -6.38 1.20
N ARG A 187 3.05 -5.63 1.04
CA ARG A 187 3.38 -5.02 -0.26
C ARG A 187 4.40 -5.80 -1.07
N ASN A 188 5.26 -6.57 -0.40
CA ASN A 188 6.21 -7.52 -0.97
C ASN A 188 7.35 -6.91 -1.82
N THR A 189 7.65 -5.60 -1.74
CA THR A 189 8.79 -5.00 -2.47
C THR A 189 10.10 -5.05 -1.71
N TYR A 190 10.30 -6.06 -0.88
CA TYR A 190 11.56 -6.37 -0.20
C TYR A 190 12.61 -6.94 -1.17
N ILE A 191 13.88 -6.81 -0.78
CA ILE A 191 15.02 -7.45 -1.49
C ILE A 191 15.70 -8.45 -0.55
N TYR A 192 16.16 -8.00 0.61
CA TYR A 192 16.93 -8.80 1.57
C TYR A 192 16.05 -9.35 2.68
N PRO A 193 16.55 -10.35 3.46
CA PRO A 193 15.87 -10.84 4.67
C PRO A 193 15.59 -9.73 5.70
N PRO A 194 14.67 -9.96 6.67
CA PRO A 194 14.25 -8.93 7.63
C PRO A 194 15.40 -8.28 8.41
N GLN A 195 16.36 -9.06 8.95
CA GLN A 195 17.44 -8.50 9.77
C GLN A 195 18.39 -7.57 9.00
N PRO A 196 18.98 -7.95 7.84
CA PRO A 196 19.74 -7.02 7.00
C PRO A 196 18.94 -5.79 6.56
N SER A 197 17.65 -5.96 6.28
CA SER A 197 16.77 -4.85 5.92
C SER A 197 16.59 -3.85 7.07
N MET A 198 16.42 -4.34 8.31
CA MET A 198 16.38 -3.50 9.52
C MET A 198 17.72 -2.79 9.77
N ARG A 199 18.85 -3.44 9.49
CA ARG A 199 20.18 -2.80 9.53
C ARG A 199 20.23 -1.59 8.59
N ILE A 200 19.85 -1.78 7.31
CA ILE A 200 19.82 -0.69 6.31
C ILE A 200 18.90 0.45 6.78
N THR A 201 17.72 0.13 7.29
CA THR A 201 16.79 1.13 7.85
C THR A 201 17.43 1.93 8.99
N GLY A 202 18.09 1.26 9.92
CA GLY A 202 18.81 1.87 11.04
C GLY A 202 19.95 2.77 10.57
N ASP A 203 20.75 2.34 9.58
CA ASP A 203 21.84 3.13 8.99
C ASP A 203 21.32 4.43 8.36
N ILE A 204 20.20 4.38 7.65
CA ILE A 204 19.57 5.55 7.05
C ILE A 204 19.03 6.50 8.14
N ILE A 205 18.38 5.98 9.19
CA ILE A 205 17.91 6.79 10.32
C ILE A 205 19.08 7.50 10.97
N GLN A 206 20.18 6.80 11.25
CA GLN A 206 21.37 7.36 11.85
C GLN A 206 21.98 8.46 10.96
N TRP A 207 22.27 8.14 9.72
CA TRP A 207 22.89 9.06 8.78
C TRP A 207 22.08 10.36 8.57
N CYS A 208 20.76 10.21 8.38
CA CYS A 208 19.85 11.35 8.24
C CYS A 208 19.76 12.16 9.54
N THR A 209 19.86 11.53 10.71
CA THR A 209 19.86 12.23 12.00
C THR A 209 21.07 13.13 12.14
N GLU A 210 22.22 12.68 11.71
CA GLU A 210 23.49 13.38 11.80
C GLU A 210 23.64 14.47 10.70
N ASN A 211 23.17 14.20 9.48
CA ASN A 211 23.50 14.99 8.29
C ASN A 211 22.32 15.75 7.67
N MET A 212 21.05 15.34 7.93
CA MET A 212 19.86 15.92 7.29
C MET A 212 18.79 16.34 8.33
N PRO A 213 19.01 17.41 9.10
CA PRO A 213 18.14 17.76 10.24
C PRO A 213 16.70 18.14 9.87
N ARG A 214 16.43 18.40 8.58
CA ARG A 214 15.09 18.75 8.06
C ARG A 214 14.41 17.61 7.31
N PHE A 215 15.01 16.41 7.32
CA PHE A 215 14.51 15.26 6.57
C PHE A 215 13.92 14.22 7.52
N ASN A 216 12.80 13.63 7.18
CA ASN A 216 12.18 12.54 7.91
C ASN A 216 12.76 11.21 7.40
N PRO A 217 13.53 10.47 8.22
CA PRO A 217 14.25 9.28 7.76
C PRO A 217 13.37 8.04 7.66
N VAL A 218 12.14 8.10 8.19
CA VAL A 218 11.17 7.02 8.13
C VAL A 218 9.74 7.57 8.15
N SER A 219 8.86 6.93 7.38
CA SER A 219 7.41 7.15 7.39
C SER A 219 6.73 5.80 7.52
N VAL A 220 6.27 5.50 8.73
CA VAL A 220 5.68 4.19 9.09
C VAL A 220 4.28 4.10 8.51
N SER A 221 4.03 3.08 7.68
CA SER A 221 2.85 3.02 6.82
C SER A 221 1.84 1.96 7.24
N GLY A 222 0.67 2.38 7.68
CA GLY A 222 -0.55 1.59 7.82
C GLY A 222 -1.35 1.51 6.53
N TYR A 223 -1.23 2.50 5.64
CA TYR A 223 -1.99 2.56 4.38
C TYR A 223 -2.00 1.24 3.61
N HIS A 224 -0.85 0.60 3.45
CA HIS A 224 -0.76 -0.65 2.69
C HIS A 224 -1.43 -1.82 3.42
N MET A 225 -1.46 -1.82 4.75
CA MET A 225 -2.21 -2.81 5.54
C MET A 225 -3.71 -2.60 5.40
N HIS A 226 -4.16 -1.34 5.43
CA HIS A 226 -5.56 -0.97 5.13
C HIS A 226 -5.98 -1.45 3.74
N GLU A 227 -5.20 -1.17 2.70
CA GLU A 227 -5.45 -1.59 1.31
C GLU A 227 -5.43 -3.14 1.17
N ALA A 228 -4.65 -3.84 2.00
CA ALA A 228 -4.63 -5.30 2.05
C ALA A 228 -5.83 -5.90 2.79
N GLY A 229 -6.66 -5.10 3.48
CA GLY A 229 -7.88 -5.51 4.14
C GLY A 229 -7.85 -5.47 5.67
N ALA A 230 -6.78 -4.95 6.28
CA ALA A 230 -6.73 -4.80 7.74
C ALA A 230 -7.83 -3.85 8.26
N PRO A 231 -8.59 -4.24 9.29
CA PRO A 231 -9.50 -3.34 10.00
C PRO A 231 -8.74 -2.20 10.69
N ALA A 232 -9.43 -1.09 10.95
CA ALA A 232 -8.84 0.13 11.51
C ALA A 232 -8.00 -0.09 12.79
N ALA A 233 -8.44 -0.94 13.70
CA ALA A 233 -7.71 -1.25 14.93
C ALA A 233 -6.41 -2.04 14.66
N MET A 234 -6.42 -2.95 13.69
CA MET A 234 -5.27 -3.75 13.30
C MET A 234 -4.26 -2.90 12.50
N GLU A 235 -4.73 -2.11 11.52
CA GLU A 235 -3.90 -1.11 10.82
C GLU A 235 -3.17 -0.23 11.84
N LEU A 236 -3.92 0.35 12.78
CA LEU A 236 -3.38 1.21 13.83
C LEU A 236 -2.32 0.51 14.66
N ALA A 237 -2.63 -0.69 15.16
CA ALA A 237 -1.75 -1.45 16.06
C ALA A 237 -0.43 -1.85 15.37
N TYR A 238 -0.51 -2.42 14.18
CA TYR A 238 0.67 -2.90 13.46
C TYR A 238 1.55 -1.75 12.96
N THR A 239 0.93 -0.64 12.56
CA THR A 239 1.67 0.59 12.21
C THR A 239 2.47 1.11 13.40
N LEU A 240 1.85 1.21 14.58
CA LEU A 240 2.53 1.70 15.77
C LEU A 240 3.59 0.73 16.30
N ALA A 241 3.34 -0.58 16.19
CA ALA A 241 4.32 -1.61 16.55
C ALA A 241 5.55 -1.57 15.61
N ASN A 242 5.35 -1.34 14.29
CA ASN A 242 6.45 -1.09 13.36
C ASN A 242 7.25 0.15 13.78
N GLY A 243 6.55 1.24 14.11
CA GLY A 243 7.18 2.48 14.57
C GLY A 243 8.03 2.27 15.84
N LEU A 244 7.53 1.47 16.78
CA LEU A 244 8.25 1.12 18.01
C LEU A 244 9.52 0.31 17.70
N GLU A 245 9.48 -0.60 16.74
CA GLU A 245 10.63 -1.38 16.31
C GLU A 245 11.72 -0.49 15.67
N TYR A 246 11.33 0.51 14.88
CA TYR A 246 12.28 1.50 14.33
C TYR A 246 12.88 2.39 15.42
N VAL A 247 12.11 2.76 16.44
CA VAL A 247 12.65 3.49 17.61
C VAL A 247 13.72 2.67 18.32
N ARG A 248 13.47 1.39 18.57
CA ARG A 248 14.45 0.47 19.18
C ARG A 248 15.71 0.35 18.32
N THR A 249 15.51 0.13 17.02
CA THR A 249 16.63 0.04 16.07
C THR A 249 17.51 1.29 16.08
N ALA A 250 16.92 2.48 16.18
CA ALA A 250 17.68 3.72 16.26
C ALA A 250 18.42 3.89 17.60
N ILE A 251 17.80 3.50 18.70
CA ILE A 251 18.44 3.52 20.04
C ILE A 251 19.58 2.51 20.10
N ASP A 252 19.42 1.31 19.57
CA ASP A 252 20.47 0.28 19.50
C ASP A 252 21.68 0.76 18.67
N ARG A 253 21.50 1.73 17.77
CA ARG A 253 22.56 2.45 17.06
C ARG A 253 23.20 3.59 17.85
N GLY A 254 22.80 3.79 19.10
CA GLY A 254 23.34 4.81 19.99
C GLY A 254 22.73 6.20 19.82
N LEU A 255 21.60 6.34 19.11
CA LEU A 255 20.93 7.63 18.97
C LEU A 255 20.09 7.97 20.20
N ASP A 256 20.15 9.24 20.62
CA ASP A 256 19.24 9.79 21.62
C ASP A 256 17.83 9.91 21.04
N ILE A 257 16.80 9.52 21.82
CA ILE A 257 15.39 9.52 21.38
C ILE A 257 14.94 10.88 20.85
N ASP A 258 15.37 11.97 21.48
CA ASP A 258 15.00 13.34 21.12
C ASP A 258 15.66 13.84 19.83
N SER A 259 16.71 13.14 19.37
CA SER A 259 17.42 13.50 18.14
C SER A 259 16.69 13.03 16.87
N PHE A 260 15.89 11.94 16.93
CA PHE A 260 15.25 11.35 15.77
C PHE A 260 13.72 11.20 15.89
N ALA A 261 13.17 10.88 17.06
CA ALA A 261 11.74 10.61 17.23
C ALA A 261 10.82 11.75 16.76
N PRO A 262 11.16 13.04 16.96
CA PRO A 262 10.36 14.15 16.39
C PRO A 262 10.24 14.12 14.86
N ARG A 263 11.08 13.34 14.16
CA ARG A 263 11.12 13.24 12.69
C ARG A 263 10.59 11.91 12.16
N ILE A 264 10.13 11.02 13.04
CA ILE A 264 9.32 9.87 12.62
C ILE A 264 7.97 10.40 12.17
N SER A 265 7.54 10.03 10.98
CA SER A 265 6.21 10.31 10.46
C SER A 265 5.43 9.01 10.26
N PHE A 266 4.11 9.14 10.17
CA PHE A 266 3.20 8.01 9.98
C PHE A 266 2.38 8.22 8.72
N PHE A 267 1.88 7.14 8.15
CA PHE A 267 1.07 7.16 6.95
C PHE A 267 -0.11 6.21 7.11
N PHE A 268 -1.33 6.75 7.14
CA PHE A 268 -2.56 5.98 7.33
C PHE A 268 -3.45 6.00 6.09
N GLY A 269 -4.15 4.88 5.85
CA GLY A 269 -5.25 4.79 4.92
C GLY A 269 -6.51 5.45 5.49
N ILE A 270 -7.39 5.95 4.63
CA ILE A 270 -8.70 6.48 5.03
C ILE A 270 -9.76 5.87 4.13
N GLY A 271 -10.56 4.98 4.70
CA GLY A 271 -11.66 4.32 4.00
C GLY A 271 -13.01 5.01 4.20
N MET A 272 -14.07 4.32 3.78
CA MET A 272 -15.42 4.88 3.77
C MET A 272 -16.11 4.98 5.13
N ASN A 273 -15.57 4.37 6.19
CA ASN A 273 -16.18 4.45 7.51
C ASN A 273 -15.80 5.73 8.24
N TYR A 274 -16.49 6.82 7.91
CA TYR A 274 -16.17 8.20 8.31
C TYR A 274 -15.78 8.36 9.79
N PHE A 275 -16.61 7.89 10.71
CA PHE A 275 -16.38 8.08 12.15
C PHE A 275 -15.25 7.18 12.70
N ILE A 276 -15.12 5.97 12.18
CA ILE A 276 -14.01 5.05 12.54
C ILE A 276 -12.68 5.65 12.11
N GLU A 277 -12.58 6.13 10.87
CA GLU A 277 -11.34 6.63 10.32
C GLU A 277 -10.84 7.88 11.05
N LEU A 278 -11.70 8.85 11.30
CA LEU A 278 -11.29 10.02 12.06
C LEU A 278 -10.91 9.68 13.53
N SER A 279 -11.63 8.73 14.16
CA SER A 279 -11.33 8.27 15.53
C SER A 279 -10.02 7.47 15.58
N LYS A 280 -9.69 6.71 14.53
CA LYS A 280 -8.40 6.03 14.35
C LYS A 280 -7.23 7.01 14.46
N LEU A 281 -7.30 8.16 13.78
CA LEU A 281 -6.25 9.16 13.81
C LEU A 281 -6.09 9.81 15.20
N ARG A 282 -7.17 9.94 15.96
CA ARG A 282 -7.16 10.40 17.34
C ARG A 282 -6.51 9.35 18.25
N ALA A 283 -6.93 8.10 18.14
CA ALA A 283 -6.37 6.96 18.88
C ALA A 283 -4.87 6.77 18.59
N ALA A 284 -4.44 6.96 17.35
CA ALA A 284 -3.03 6.87 16.95
C ALA A 284 -2.14 7.80 17.78
N ARG A 285 -2.57 9.05 18.00
CA ARG A 285 -1.79 10.02 18.79
C ARG A 285 -1.67 9.63 20.26
N ILE A 286 -2.76 9.17 20.86
CA ILE A 286 -2.75 8.69 22.27
C ILE A 286 -1.78 7.51 22.42
N LEU A 287 -1.93 6.50 21.56
CA LEU A 287 -1.14 5.28 21.63
C LEU A 287 0.33 5.53 21.37
N TRP A 288 0.67 6.38 20.39
CA TRP A 288 2.06 6.73 20.13
C TRP A 288 2.71 7.43 21.32
N ALA A 289 2.03 8.42 21.89
CA ALA A 289 2.54 9.11 23.07
C ALA A 289 2.76 8.13 24.24
N ARG A 290 1.85 7.15 24.43
CA ARG A 290 1.98 6.09 25.43
C ARG A 290 3.15 5.17 25.17
N LEU A 291 3.41 4.80 23.91
CA LEU A 291 4.52 3.91 23.50
C LEU A 291 5.88 4.57 23.67
N ILE A 292 5.97 5.88 23.42
CA ILE A 292 7.25 6.62 23.51
C ILE A 292 7.59 7.04 24.94
N LYS A 293 6.60 7.25 25.79
CA LYS A 293 6.80 7.70 27.17
C LYS A 293 7.81 6.86 27.99
N PRO A 294 7.86 5.50 27.89
CA PRO A 294 8.84 4.68 28.61
C PRO A 294 10.31 4.92 28.24
N PHE A 295 10.59 5.57 27.10
CA PHE A 295 11.94 5.96 26.69
C PHE A 295 12.39 7.29 27.31
N GLU A 296 11.58 7.88 28.18
CA GLU A 296 11.85 9.10 28.97
C GLU A 296 12.33 10.30 28.12
N PRO A 297 11.64 10.66 26.98
CA PRO A 297 12.02 11.78 26.17
C PRO A 297 11.95 13.08 26.95
N LYS A 298 12.98 13.94 26.79
CA LYS A 298 13.03 15.27 27.39
C LYS A 298 12.26 16.30 26.56
N ASN A 299 12.19 16.07 25.23
CA ASN A 299 11.45 16.90 24.32
C ASN A 299 10.04 16.33 24.11
N PRO A 300 8.96 17.05 24.54
CA PRO A 300 7.60 16.56 24.34
C PRO A 300 7.25 16.24 22.88
N LYS A 301 7.90 16.91 21.90
CA LYS A 301 7.70 16.66 20.48
C LYS A 301 8.06 15.22 20.04
N SER A 302 8.90 14.53 20.80
CA SER A 302 9.24 13.11 20.55
C SER A 302 8.06 12.18 20.71
N MET A 303 7.06 12.55 21.54
CA MET A 303 5.82 11.84 21.72
C MET A 303 4.71 12.25 20.73
N ALA A 304 4.94 13.28 19.92
CA ALA A 304 3.95 13.82 19.00
C ALA A 304 3.91 13.01 17.70
N LEU A 305 2.80 12.32 17.43
CA LEU A 305 2.58 11.64 16.16
C LEU A 305 2.18 12.63 15.08
N ARG A 306 2.98 12.71 14.00
CA ARG A 306 2.66 13.46 12.79
C ARG A 306 2.35 12.47 11.67
N MET A 307 1.28 12.75 10.91
CA MET A 307 0.81 11.81 9.92
C MET A 307 0.56 12.44 8.56
N HIS A 308 0.77 11.63 7.56
CA HIS A 308 0.22 11.74 6.23
C HIS A 308 -0.97 10.81 6.12
N CYS A 309 -2.03 11.22 5.42
CA CYS A 309 -3.14 10.33 5.08
C CYS A 309 -3.31 10.25 3.56
N GLN A 310 -3.79 9.11 3.11
CA GLN A 310 -4.24 8.90 1.74
C GLN A 310 -5.63 8.28 1.76
N THR A 311 -6.52 8.79 0.91
CA THR A 311 -7.81 8.17 0.68
C THR A 311 -7.62 6.75 0.13
N SER A 312 -8.48 5.81 0.50
CA SER A 312 -8.33 4.41 0.11
C SER A 312 -8.54 4.22 -1.40
N GLY A 313 -7.60 3.54 -2.06
CA GLY A 313 -7.78 3.08 -3.43
C GLY A 313 -8.71 1.87 -3.51
N TYR A 314 -8.69 1.04 -2.47
CA TYR A 314 -9.54 -0.15 -2.38
C TYR A 314 -11.05 0.18 -2.32
N SER A 315 -11.43 1.32 -1.77
CA SER A 315 -12.84 1.77 -1.73
C SER A 315 -13.37 2.21 -3.09
N LEU A 316 -12.48 2.52 -4.04
CA LEU A 316 -12.83 3.02 -5.36
C LEU A 316 -13.19 1.88 -6.31
N THR A 317 -14.12 2.15 -7.22
CA THR A 317 -14.68 1.13 -8.11
C THR A 317 -14.41 1.45 -9.56
N ALA A 318 -14.17 0.42 -10.36
CA ALA A 318 -14.07 0.52 -11.82
C ALA A 318 -15.44 0.75 -12.46
N GLN A 319 -16.51 0.24 -11.83
CA GLN A 319 -17.88 0.45 -12.23
C GLN A 319 -18.36 1.83 -11.75
N ASP A 320 -19.00 2.58 -12.64
CA ASP A 320 -19.51 3.92 -12.39
C ASP A 320 -18.48 4.84 -11.67
N PRO A 321 -17.30 5.04 -12.27
CA PRO A 321 -16.14 5.64 -11.59
C PRO A 321 -16.33 7.10 -11.20
N ARG A 322 -17.36 7.79 -11.73
CA ARG A 322 -17.70 9.15 -11.29
C ARG A 322 -18.16 9.22 -9.84
N ASN A 323 -18.76 8.14 -9.31
CA ASN A 323 -19.11 8.03 -7.89
C ASN A 323 -17.87 8.05 -6.98
N ASN A 324 -16.68 7.74 -7.51
CA ASN A 324 -15.43 7.80 -6.76
C ASN A 324 -15.09 9.22 -6.31
N ILE A 325 -15.56 10.28 -7.00
CA ILE A 325 -15.38 11.66 -6.53
C ILE A 325 -16.05 11.84 -5.16
N ALA A 326 -17.26 11.33 -4.98
CA ALA A 326 -17.96 11.40 -3.70
C ALA A 326 -17.25 10.58 -2.63
N ARG A 327 -16.78 9.36 -2.97
CA ARG A 327 -16.03 8.51 -2.03
C ARG A 327 -14.76 9.21 -1.55
N THR A 328 -13.90 9.64 -2.47
CA THR A 328 -12.67 10.37 -2.17
C THR A 328 -12.93 11.64 -1.36
N THR A 329 -14.03 12.36 -1.62
CA THR A 329 -14.38 13.56 -0.86
C THR A 329 -14.72 13.23 0.59
N LEU A 330 -15.52 12.18 0.84
CA LEU A 330 -15.89 11.75 2.19
C LEU A 330 -14.67 11.22 2.98
N GLU A 331 -13.80 10.48 2.35
CA GLU A 331 -12.56 10.00 2.92
C GLU A 331 -11.61 11.18 3.25
N ALA A 332 -11.46 12.13 2.32
CA ALA A 332 -10.67 13.34 2.56
C ALA A 332 -11.23 14.15 3.73
N LEU A 333 -12.56 14.30 3.82
CA LEU A 333 -13.22 14.98 4.93
C LEU A 333 -12.95 14.28 6.26
N SER A 334 -12.97 12.94 6.29
CA SER A 334 -12.62 12.15 7.49
C SER A 334 -11.17 12.39 7.93
N ALA A 335 -10.22 12.38 7.00
CA ALA A 335 -8.80 12.66 7.27
C ALA A 335 -8.60 14.07 7.85
N VAL A 336 -9.27 15.07 7.27
CA VAL A 336 -9.20 16.48 7.70
C VAL A 336 -9.81 16.64 9.09
N CYS A 337 -10.99 16.11 9.32
CA CYS A 337 -11.63 16.12 10.65
C CYS A 337 -10.80 15.34 11.70
N GLY A 338 -10.06 14.31 11.27
CA GLY A 338 -9.07 13.59 12.09
C GLY A 338 -7.75 14.33 12.28
N GLN A 339 -7.59 15.54 11.74
CA GLN A 339 -6.42 16.42 11.94
C GLN A 339 -5.10 15.88 11.36
N THR A 340 -5.11 15.39 10.12
CA THR A 340 -3.89 14.99 9.38
C THR A 340 -2.97 16.20 9.08
N GLN A 341 -1.65 15.98 8.94
CA GLN A 341 -0.69 17.05 8.59
C GLN A 341 -0.47 17.18 7.09
N SER A 342 -0.71 16.11 6.35
CA SER A 342 -0.73 16.15 4.87
C SER A 342 -1.68 15.11 4.32
N LEU A 343 -2.20 15.32 3.12
CA LEU A 343 -3.21 14.48 2.51
C LEU A 343 -2.91 14.24 1.03
N HIS A 344 -3.10 12.99 0.59
CA HIS A 344 -3.27 12.61 -0.81
C HIS A 344 -4.71 12.18 -1.05
N THR A 345 -5.28 12.63 -2.14
CA THR A 345 -6.61 12.21 -2.61
C THR A 345 -6.46 11.45 -3.92
N ASN A 346 -6.98 10.20 -3.95
CA ASN A 346 -6.95 9.38 -5.15
C ASN A 346 -7.86 9.97 -6.24
N ALA A 347 -7.45 9.81 -7.48
CA ALA A 347 -8.23 10.23 -8.63
C ALA A 347 -9.38 9.24 -8.89
N LEU A 348 -10.43 9.72 -9.56
CA LEU A 348 -11.64 8.91 -9.81
C LEU A 348 -11.38 7.67 -10.69
N ASP A 349 -10.30 7.66 -11.45
CA ASP A 349 -9.83 6.60 -12.34
C ASP A 349 -8.79 5.65 -11.70
N GLU A 350 -8.49 5.82 -10.39
CA GLU A 350 -7.52 5.00 -9.65
C GLU A 350 -7.76 3.49 -9.78
N ALA A 351 -9.04 3.08 -9.77
CA ALA A 351 -9.42 1.68 -9.95
C ALA A 351 -9.37 1.19 -11.42
N LEU A 352 -8.86 2.01 -12.36
CA LEU A 352 -8.84 1.71 -13.79
C LEU A 352 -7.45 1.82 -14.40
N ALA A 353 -6.71 2.90 -14.10
CA ALA A 353 -5.40 3.21 -14.67
C ALA A 353 -4.69 4.31 -13.88
N LEU A 354 -3.49 4.69 -14.32
CA LEU A 354 -2.84 5.90 -13.84
C LEU A 354 -3.70 7.14 -14.15
N PRO A 355 -3.73 8.13 -13.22
CA PRO A 355 -4.60 9.29 -13.36
C PRO A 355 -4.23 10.16 -14.56
N SER A 356 -5.24 10.62 -15.28
CA SER A 356 -5.08 11.65 -16.31
C SER A 356 -4.84 13.02 -15.68
N ALA A 357 -4.42 14.00 -16.48
CA ALA A 357 -4.26 15.39 -16.02
C ALA A 357 -5.57 15.99 -15.44
N ASP A 358 -6.71 15.68 -16.06
CA ASP A 358 -8.01 16.16 -15.60
C ASP A 358 -8.46 15.49 -14.30
N THR A 359 -8.31 14.17 -14.19
CA THR A 359 -8.70 13.44 -12.98
C THR A 359 -7.80 13.77 -11.80
N SER A 360 -6.49 13.94 -12.02
CA SER A 360 -5.54 14.46 -11.04
C SER A 360 -5.90 15.88 -10.56
N ARG A 361 -6.36 16.76 -11.48
CA ARG A 361 -6.82 18.10 -11.12
C ARG A 361 -8.06 18.07 -10.25
N ILE A 362 -9.03 17.19 -10.54
CA ILE A 362 -10.24 17.02 -9.73
C ILE A 362 -9.86 16.55 -8.32
N ALA A 363 -9.00 15.53 -8.22
CA ALA A 363 -8.54 15.00 -6.95
C ALA A 363 -7.83 16.06 -6.09
N ARG A 364 -6.95 16.88 -6.70
CA ARG A 364 -6.32 18.02 -6.01
C ARG A 364 -7.36 19.06 -5.59
N ASN A 365 -8.28 19.42 -6.47
CA ASN A 365 -9.29 20.43 -6.20
C ASN A 365 -10.25 20.01 -5.08
N THR A 366 -10.50 18.72 -4.88
CA THR A 366 -11.23 18.21 -3.71
C THR A 366 -10.64 18.72 -2.41
N GLN A 367 -9.31 18.69 -2.27
CA GLN A 367 -8.64 19.21 -1.09
C GLN A 367 -8.70 20.74 -1.00
N LEU A 368 -8.56 21.46 -2.13
CA LEU A 368 -8.68 22.91 -2.16
C LEU A 368 -10.08 23.39 -1.74
N ILE A 369 -11.15 22.70 -2.21
CA ILE A 369 -12.53 22.97 -1.79
C ILE A 369 -12.65 22.83 -0.27
N LEU A 370 -12.11 21.74 0.31
CA LEU A 370 -12.12 21.55 1.76
C LEU A 370 -11.33 22.62 2.52
N GLN A 371 -10.23 23.13 1.95
CA GLN A 371 -9.42 24.19 2.60
C GLN A 371 -10.04 25.58 2.52
N GLU A 372 -10.59 25.94 1.34
CA GLU A 372 -10.92 27.33 1.01
C GLU A 372 -12.41 27.64 1.14
N GLU A 373 -13.31 26.65 0.90
CA GLU A 373 -14.74 26.91 0.79
C GLU A 373 -15.54 26.46 2.04
N THR A 374 -15.01 25.54 2.87
CA THR A 374 -15.78 24.88 3.92
C THR A 374 -15.57 25.43 5.33
N GLU A 375 -14.60 26.33 5.51
CA GLU A 375 -14.17 26.86 6.82
C GLU A 375 -13.68 25.79 7.83
N LEU A 376 -13.47 24.53 7.41
CA LEU A 376 -12.99 23.44 8.25
C LEU A 376 -11.61 23.76 8.92
N THR A 377 -10.82 24.65 8.29
CA THR A 377 -9.52 25.08 8.82
C THR A 377 -9.62 25.96 10.05
N ARG A 378 -10.81 26.53 10.36
CA ARG A 378 -11.02 27.40 11.51
C ARG A 378 -11.27 26.67 12.83
N ALA A 379 -11.65 25.39 12.77
CA ALA A 379 -11.94 24.58 13.94
C ALA A 379 -10.81 23.59 14.25
N ILE A 380 -10.40 23.54 15.51
CA ILE A 380 -9.43 22.53 16.00
C ILE A 380 -10.22 21.39 16.59
N ASP A 381 -9.98 20.17 16.07
CA ASP A 381 -10.67 18.93 16.50
C ASP A 381 -12.21 19.11 16.54
N PRO A 382 -12.85 19.37 15.38
CA PRO A 382 -14.25 19.78 15.33
C PRO A 382 -15.23 18.77 15.90
N TRP A 383 -14.84 17.50 15.99
CA TRP A 383 -15.61 16.42 16.56
C TRP A 383 -15.26 16.11 18.04
N GLY A 384 -14.30 16.85 18.63
CA GLY A 384 -13.94 16.72 20.03
C GLY A 384 -15.13 16.99 20.95
N GLY A 385 -15.42 16.05 21.86
CA GLY A 385 -16.59 16.09 22.75
C GLY A 385 -17.85 15.44 22.17
N SER A 386 -17.85 14.95 20.92
CA SER A 386 -18.92 14.10 20.40
C SER A 386 -18.91 12.76 21.12
N TYR A 387 -20.01 12.36 21.75
CA TYR A 387 -20.12 11.08 22.44
C TYR A 387 -19.69 9.90 21.58
N VAL A 388 -20.14 9.86 20.32
CA VAL A 388 -19.78 8.79 19.37
C VAL A 388 -18.29 8.78 19.08
N VAL A 389 -17.70 9.92 18.78
CA VAL A 389 -16.27 10.01 18.41
C VAL A 389 -15.36 9.69 19.59
N GLU A 390 -15.69 10.18 20.79
CA GLU A 390 -14.88 9.88 21.99
C GLU A 390 -15.00 8.39 22.35
N TYR A 391 -16.20 7.81 22.31
CA TYR A 391 -16.41 6.38 22.51
C TYR A 391 -15.64 5.53 21.49
N LEU A 392 -15.68 5.87 20.21
CA LEU A 392 -14.94 5.16 19.17
C LEU A 392 -13.42 5.32 19.33
N THR A 393 -12.96 6.51 19.70
CA THR A 393 -11.54 6.75 20.02
C THR A 393 -11.08 5.86 21.16
N HIS A 394 -11.87 5.76 22.24
CA HIS A 394 -11.60 4.88 23.39
C HIS A 394 -11.55 3.41 22.97
N THR A 395 -12.58 2.94 22.27
CA THR A 395 -12.70 1.54 21.82
C THR A 395 -11.54 1.15 20.91
N LEU A 396 -11.21 1.98 19.90
CA LEU A 396 -10.10 1.73 19.00
C LEU A 396 -8.75 1.74 19.74
N THR A 397 -8.58 2.62 20.72
CA THR A 397 -7.38 2.65 21.57
C THR A 397 -7.19 1.33 22.31
N HIS A 398 -8.26 0.79 22.90
CA HIS A 398 -8.19 -0.47 23.63
C HIS A 398 -7.96 -1.69 22.72
N HIS A 399 -8.67 -1.78 21.60
CA HIS A 399 -8.49 -2.88 20.66
C HIS A 399 -7.08 -2.87 20.03
N ALA A 400 -6.61 -1.71 19.60
CA ALA A 400 -5.26 -1.61 19.05
C ALA A 400 -4.19 -1.90 20.12
N TRP A 401 -4.42 -1.47 21.36
CA TRP A 401 -3.49 -1.77 22.46
C TRP A 401 -3.37 -3.27 22.72
N SER A 402 -4.47 -4.04 22.66
CA SER A 402 -4.42 -5.50 22.81
C SER A 402 -3.59 -6.17 21.72
N TYR A 403 -3.71 -5.75 20.46
CA TYR A 403 -2.86 -6.24 19.39
C TYR A 403 -1.39 -5.86 19.59
N ILE A 404 -1.09 -4.64 20.04
CA ILE A 404 0.28 -4.22 20.35
C ILE A 404 0.88 -5.09 21.47
N GLN A 405 0.13 -5.33 22.53
CA GLN A 405 0.60 -6.19 23.65
C GLN A 405 0.86 -7.63 23.19
N GLU A 406 0.06 -8.16 22.30
CA GLU A 406 0.30 -9.48 21.70
C GLU A 406 1.59 -9.51 20.90
N ILE A 407 1.82 -8.53 20.00
CA ILE A 407 3.07 -8.40 19.24
C ILE A 407 4.28 -8.28 20.17
N GLU A 408 4.16 -7.49 21.23
CA GLU A 408 5.22 -7.34 22.23
C GLU A 408 5.48 -8.65 23.00
N SER A 409 4.46 -9.44 23.29
CA SER A 409 4.61 -10.74 23.96
C SER A 409 5.39 -11.76 23.14
N ILE A 410 5.36 -11.65 21.79
CA ILE A 410 6.15 -12.47 20.85
C ILE A 410 7.62 -11.98 20.80
N GLY A 411 7.88 -10.75 21.25
CA GLY A 411 9.19 -10.12 21.29
C GLY A 411 9.39 -9.08 20.20
N GLY A 412 8.32 -8.39 19.81
CA GLY A 412 8.31 -7.28 18.87
C GLY A 412 7.92 -7.66 17.45
N MET A 413 7.72 -6.64 16.60
CA MET A 413 7.16 -6.82 15.26
C MET A 413 8.07 -7.62 14.33
N THR A 414 9.38 -7.48 14.41
CA THR A 414 10.32 -8.26 13.57
C THR A 414 10.15 -9.77 13.81
N LYS A 415 9.97 -10.19 15.07
CA LYS A 415 9.73 -11.60 15.41
C LYS A 415 8.32 -12.06 15.01
N ALA A 416 7.32 -11.20 15.19
CA ALA A 416 5.96 -11.49 14.77
C ALA A 416 5.87 -11.69 13.26
N ILE A 417 6.59 -10.89 12.46
CA ILE A 417 6.69 -11.07 11.00
C ILE A 417 7.36 -12.42 10.67
N ALA A 418 8.42 -12.78 11.36
CA ALA A 418 9.10 -14.06 11.16
C ALA A 418 8.20 -15.27 11.46
N SER A 419 7.20 -15.13 12.36
CA SER A 419 6.18 -16.16 12.62
C SER A 419 5.04 -16.19 11.60
N GLY A 420 4.94 -15.21 10.70
CA GLY A 420 3.86 -15.08 9.74
C GLY A 420 2.53 -14.52 10.30
N LEU A 421 2.39 -14.35 11.62
CA LEU A 421 1.15 -13.98 12.28
C LEU A 421 0.47 -12.71 11.75
N PRO A 422 1.16 -11.55 11.58
CA PRO A 422 0.49 -10.33 11.11
C PRO A 422 -0.07 -10.48 9.70
N LYS A 423 0.67 -11.16 8.81
CA LYS A 423 0.24 -11.40 7.43
C LYS A 423 -0.99 -12.29 7.40
N MET A 424 -0.97 -13.42 8.11
CA MET A 424 -2.08 -14.37 8.20
C MET A 424 -3.38 -13.66 8.65
N ARG A 425 -3.32 -12.85 9.71
CA ARG A 425 -4.50 -12.14 10.20
C ARG A 425 -5.06 -11.12 9.23
N ILE A 426 -4.20 -10.38 8.52
CA ILE A 426 -4.67 -9.45 7.48
C ILE A 426 -5.37 -10.20 6.35
N GLU A 427 -4.84 -11.37 5.96
CA GLU A 427 -5.45 -12.23 4.93
C GLU A 427 -6.80 -12.81 5.39
N GLU A 428 -6.92 -13.24 6.66
CA GLU A 428 -8.19 -13.69 7.25
C GLU A 428 -9.26 -12.59 7.22
N GLU A 429 -8.95 -11.39 7.68
CA GLU A 429 -9.86 -10.24 7.66
C GLU A 429 -10.26 -9.84 6.22
N ALA A 430 -9.32 -9.92 5.28
CA ALA A 430 -9.61 -9.67 3.87
C ALA A 430 -10.59 -10.69 3.28
N ALA A 431 -10.48 -11.96 3.67
CA ALA A 431 -11.39 -13.03 3.24
C ALA A 431 -12.80 -12.86 3.83
N VAL A 432 -12.89 -12.53 5.13
CA VAL A 432 -14.17 -12.22 5.79
C VAL A 432 -14.86 -11.01 5.12
N LYS A 433 -14.10 -9.96 4.85
CA LYS A 433 -14.63 -8.77 4.18
C LYS A 433 -15.16 -9.08 2.79
N GLN A 434 -14.42 -9.88 2.02
CA GLN A 434 -14.87 -10.29 0.68
C GLN A 434 -16.16 -11.12 0.75
N ALA A 435 -16.24 -12.06 1.69
CA ALA A 435 -17.44 -12.85 1.89
C ALA A 435 -18.66 -11.99 2.25
N ASN A 436 -18.48 -10.94 3.07
CA ASN A 436 -19.55 -10.00 3.39
C ASN A 436 -20.00 -9.17 2.17
N ILE A 437 -19.09 -8.81 1.28
CA ILE A 437 -19.40 -8.13 0.01
C ILE A 437 -20.17 -9.08 -0.91
N ASP A 438 -19.71 -10.32 -1.06
CA ASP A 438 -20.31 -11.34 -1.93
C ASP A 438 -21.74 -11.69 -1.48
N GLN A 439 -22.01 -11.71 -0.17
CA GLN A 439 -23.35 -11.90 0.40
C GLN A 439 -24.23 -10.64 0.39
N GLY A 440 -23.72 -9.50 -0.02
CA GLY A 440 -24.46 -8.21 0.04
C GLY A 440 -24.67 -7.68 1.46
N LYS A 441 -23.99 -8.21 2.48
CA LYS A 441 -23.98 -7.65 3.84
C LYS A 441 -23.24 -6.31 3.89
N GLU A 442 -22.15 -6.19 3.14
CA GLU A 442 -21.46 -4.94 2.86
C GLU A 442 -21.85 -4.44 1.46
N ILE A 443 -22.53 -3.29 1.41
CA ILE A 443 -23.03 -2.72 0.15
C ILE A 443 -21.99 -1.80 -0.45
N ILE A 444 -21.68 -2.04 -1.73
CA ILE A 444 -20.86 -1.15 -2.55
C ILE A 444 -21.73 -0.68 -3.72
N VAL A 445 -22.10 0.59 -3.72
CA VAL A 445 -22.96 1.21 -4.75
C VAL A 445 -22.30 1.09 -6.13
N GLY A 446 -23.04 0.52 -7.07
CA GLY A 446 -22.56 0.28 -8.43
C GLY A 446 -21.87 -1.08 -8.64
N ILE A 447 -21.58 -1.82 -7.55
CA ILE A 447 -20.96 -3.15 -7.60
C ILE A 447 -22.00 -4.24 -7.29
N ASN A 448 -22.36 -4.40 -6.03
CA ASN A 448 -23.30 -5.45 -5.58
C ASN A 448 -24.72 -4.90 -5.33
N SER A 449 -24.91 -3.58 -5.41
CA SER A 449 -26.21 -2.92 -5.31
C SER A 449 -26.25 -1.65 -6.16
N PHE A 450 -27.44 -1.26 -6.58
CA PHE A 450 -27.68 -0.01 -7.36
C PHE A 450 -26.82 0.08 -8.63
N GLN A 451 -26.68 -1.02 -9.35
CA GLN A 451 -25.87 -1.09 -10.58
C GLN A 451 -26.49 -0.23 -11.69
N SER A 452 -25.65 0.52 -12.41
CA SER A 452 -26.04 1.26 -13.60
C SER A 452 -26.09 0.33 -14.83
N LYS A 453 -27.10 0.51 -15.67
CA LYS A 453 -27.18 -0.18 -16.97
C LYS A 453 -26.32 0.47 -18.05
N SER A 454 -25.80 1.66 -17.82
CA SER A 454 -24.97 2.41 -18.77
C SER A 454 -23.52 2.44 -18.27
N SER A 455 -22.57 2.05 -19.11
CA SER A 455 -21.14 2.26 -18.83
C SER A 455 -20.78 3.72 -19.15
N SER A 456 -20.14 4.41 -18.20
CA SER A 456 -19.52 5.72 -18.48
C SER A 456 -18.11 5.48 -18.99
N GLU A 457 -17.84 5.83 -20.25
CA GLU A 457 -16.48 5.78 -20.79
C GLU A 457 -15.65 6.90 -20.17
N ILE A 458 -14.49 6.54 -19.61
CA ILE A 458 -13.43 7.45 -19.18
C ILE A 458 -12.22 7.17 -20.06
N ARG A 459 -11.60 8.25 -20.56
CA ARG A 459 -10.36 8.13 -21.32
C ARG A 459 -9.20 7.82 -20.37
N LEU A 460 -8.66 6.60 -20.47
CA LEU A 460 -7.55 6.14 -19.65
C LEU A 460 -6.20 6.62 -20.21
N LEU A 461 -5.28 6.92 -19.31
CA LEU A 461 -3.87 7.16 -19.67
C LEU A 461 -3.21 5.82 -19.97
N ARG A 462 -2.50 5.74 -21.11
CA ARG A 462 -1.75 4.57 -21.52
C ARG A 462 -0.26 4.88 -21.54
N VAL A 463 0.52 3.96 -21.04
CA VAL A 463 1.98 4.00 -21.06
C VAL A 463 2.48 2.97 -22.08
N ASP A 464 3.36 3.38 -22.99
CA ASP A 464 4.11 2.45 -23.85
C ASP A 464 5.43 2.08 -23.17
N ASN A 465 5.43 0.98 -22.41
CA ASN A 465 6.59 0.52 -21.67
C ASN A 465 7.76 0.05 -22.56
N ARG A 466 7.53 -0.26 -23.85
CA ARG A 466 8.60 -0.66 -24.78
C ARG A 466 9.53 0.51 -25.09
N GLU A 467 8.97 1.69 -25.29
CA GLU A 467 9.74 2.91 -25.52
C GLU A 467 10.54 3.29 -24.26
N VAL A 468 9.90 3.20 -23.09
CA VAL A 468 10.56 3.45 -21.80
C VAL A 468 11.74 2.51 -21.60
N LEU A 469 11.54 1.21 -21.78
CA LEU A 469 12.58 0.18 -21.68
C LEU A 469 13.75 0.46 -22.65
N ALA A 470 13.45 0.77 -23.92
CA ALA A 470 14.48 1.05 -24.92
C ALA A 470 15.32 2.28 -24.54
N ASN A 471 14.70 3.34 -24.07
CA ASN A 471 15.36 4.57 -23.64
C ASN A 471 16.24 4.35 -22.39
N GLN A 472 15.71 3.64 -21.37
CA GLN A 472 16.48 3.31 -20.15
C GLN A 472 17.66 2.39 -20.46
N SER A 473 17.47 1.34 -21.26
CA SER A 473 18.54 0.43 -21.67
C SER A 473 19.67 1.15 -22.42
N LYS A 474 19.31 2.11 -23.30
CA LYS A 474 20.28 2.95 -24.01
C LYS A 474 21.06 3.85 -23.04
N ARG A 475 20.38 4.45 -22.07
CA ARG A 475 21.00 5.30 -21.03
C ARG A 475 21.97 4.51 -20.16
N LEU A 476 21.54 3.34 -19.69
CA LEU A 476 22.39 2.40 -18.93
C LEU A 476 23.63 1.99 -19.71
N SER A 477 23.47 1.63 -20.99
CA SER A 477 24.59 1.26 -21.85
C SER A 477 25.59 2.40 -21.99
N HIS A 478 25.11 3.64 -22.19
CA HIS A 478 25.98 4.83 -22.25
C HIS A 478 26.71 5.09 -20.94
N LEU A 479 26.01 5.01 -19.81
CA LEU A 479 26.59 5.16 -18.47
C LEU A 479 27.71 4.13 -18.24
N LYS A 480 27.43 2.85 -18.48
CA LYS A 480 28.37 1.74 -18.28
C LYS A 480 29.62 1.86 -19.17
N GLN A 481 29.49 2.50 -20.38
CA GLN A 481 30.63 2.74 -21.28
C GLN A 481 31.46 3.96 -20.92
N SER A 482 30.84 5.01 -20.33
CA SER A 482 31.51 6.30 -20.06
C SER A 482 32.19 6.38 -18.68
N ARG A 483 31.77 5.57 -17.73
CA ARG A 483 32.28 5.58 -16.35
C ARG A 483 33.61 4.81 -16.20
N ASP A 484 34.32 5.06 -15.11
CA ASP A 484 35.50 4.26 -14.69
C ASP A 484 35.05 2.98 -13.99
N SER A 485 34.96 1.89 -14.75
CA SER A 485 34.49 0.59 -14.23
C SER A 485 35.37 0.03 -13.09
N SER A 486 36.68 0.38 -13.05
CA SER A 486 37.56 -0.06 -11.97
C SER A 486 37.22 0.61 -10.66
N LYS A 487 36.91 1.90 -10.65
CA LYS A 487 36.47 2.63 -9.45
C LYS A 487 35.12 2.15 -8.96
N VAL A 488 34.19 1.87 -9.88
CA VAL A 488 32.89 1.29 -9.53
C VAL A 488 33.06 -0.03 -8.81
N GLU A 489 33.86 -0.97 -9.38
CA GLU A 489 34.06 -2.27 -8.73
C GLU A 489 34.77 -2.14 -7.37
N GLN A 490 35.72 -1.23 -7.21
CA GLN A 490 36.34 -0.94 -5.91
C GLN A 490 35.32 -0.43 -4.89
N ALA A 491 34.41 0.45 -5.27
CA ALA A 491 33.36 0.96 -4.41
C ALA A 491 32.34 -0.12 -4.02
N LEU A 492 31.95 -0.99 -4.96
CA LEU A 492 31.06 -2.11 -4.71
C LEU A 492 31.69 -3.17 -3.81
N GLU A 493 33.01 -3.47 -3.99
CA GLU A 493 33.72 -4.38 -3.12
C GLU A 493 33.88 -3.81 -1.70
N HIS A 494 34.07 -2.50 -1.58
CA HIS A 494 34.04 -1.82 -0.28
C HIS A 494 32.67 -1.97 0.39
N LEU A 495 31.59 -1.81 -0.38
CA LEU A 495 30.21 -2.01 0.12
C LEU A 495 29.98 -3.45 0.62
N ARG A 496 30.41 -4.47 -0.14
CA ARG A 496 30.33 -5.89 0.27
C ARG A 496 31.06 -6.14 1.61
N LYS A 497 32.26 -5.60 1.74
CA LYS A 497 33.05 -5.73 3.01
C LYS A 497 32.34 -5.09 4.18
N CYS A 498 31.83 -3.86 4.03
CA CYS A 498 31.12 -3.17 5.10
C CYS A 498 29.79 -3.88 5.44
N ALA A 499 29.11 -4.44 4.43
CA ALA A 499 27.90 -5.22 4.65
C ALA A 499 28.16 -6.50 5.47
N SER A 500 29.30 -7.18 5.25
CA SER A 500 29.66 -8.41 5.98
C SER A 500 30.16 -8.18 7.41
N GLN A 501 30.69 -7.00 7.75
CA GLN A 501 31.42 -6.75 9.00
C GLN A 501 30.62 -5.91 10.04
N ASP A 502 29.49 -5.35 9.68
CA ASP A 502 28.66 -4.45 10.53
C ASP A 502 29.46 -3.33 11.25
N ASN A 503 30.47 -2.78 10.59
CA ASN A 503 31.42 -1.84 11.18
C ASN A 503 31.35 -0.44 10.56
N ALA A 504 30.44 -0.21 9.62
CA ALA A 504 30.27 1.06 8.94
C ALA A 504 28.80 1.29 8.57
N ASN A 505 28.41 2.57 8.47
CA ASN A 505 27.10 2.94 7.96
C ASN A 505 27.05 2.68 6.44
N LEU A 506 26.13 1.85 6.01
CA LEU A 506 26.00 1.43 4.60
C LEU A 506 25.66 2.58 3.65
N LEU A 507 24.96 3.62 4.14
CA LEU A 507 24.65 4.79 3.31
C LEU A 507 25.91 5.59 2.96
N ASP A 508 26.85 5.76 3.90
CA ASP A 508 28.13 6.42 3.61
C ASP A 508 28.89 5.72 2.47
N VAL A 509 28.88 4.40 2.50
CA VAL A 509 29.59 3.59 1.48
C VAL A 509 28.82 3.61 0.14
N ALA A 510 27.49 3.57 0.19
CA ALA A 510 26.67 3.66 -1.01
C ALA A 510 26.78 5.04 -1.71
N LEU A 511 27.01 6.13 -0.94
CA LEU A 511 27.30 7.45 -1.51
C LEU A 511 28.56 7.44 -2.36
N ILE A 512 29.60 6.68 -1.96
CA ILE A 512 30.83 6.53 -2.74
C ILE A 512 30.52 5.80 -4.07
N ALA A 513 29.77 4.69 -4.00
CA ALA A 513 29.39 3.93 -5.20
C ALA A 513 28.53 4.77 -6.17
N ALA A 514 27.58 5.56 -5.65
CA ALA A 514 26.76 6.46 -6.44
C ALA A 514 27.59 7.56 -7.16
N LYS A 515 28.60 8.14 -6.48
CA LYS A 515 29.53 9.13 -7.05
C LYS A 515 30.34 8.54 -8.20
N GLU A 516 30.74 7.29 -8.10
CA GLU A 516 31.47 6.57 -9.17
C GLU A 516 30.53 6.03 -10.24
N ARG A 517 29.23 6.36 -10.22
CA ARG A 517 28.22 5.97 -11.23
C ARG A 517 27.87 4.48 -11.21
N ALA A 518 27.90 3.83 -10.03
CA ALA A 518 27.28 2.52 -9.87
C ALA A 518 25.77 2.63 -10.10
N THR A 519 25.18 1.60 -10.71
CA THR A 519 23.74 1.54 -10.97
C THR A 519 22.97 1.05 -9.72
N LEU A 520 21.66 1.23 -9.72
CA LEU A 520 20.75 0.72 -8.69
C LEU A 520 20.89 -0.79 -8.55
N GLY A 521 20.89 -1.52 -9.68
CA GLY A 521 21.05 -2.97 -9.72
C GLY A 521 22.41 -3.41 -9.21
N GLU A 522 23.49 -2.72 -9.54
CA GLU A 522 24.85 -3.06 -9.07
C GLU A 522 25.00 -2.88 -7.55
N ILE A 523 24.50 -1.78 -6.99
CA ILE A 523 24.51 -1.55 -5.53
C ILE A 523 23.65 -2.61 -4.82
N SER A 524 22.46 -2.89 -5.37
CA SER A 524 21.53 -3.89 -4.81
C SER A 524 22.13 -5.30 -4.88
N ALA A 525 22.74 -5.69 -6.00
CA ALA A 525 23.40 -6.99 -6.18
C ALA A 525 24.63 -7.17 -5.27
N ALA A 526 25.40 -6.10 -5.05
CA ALA A 526 26.53 -6.15 -4.13
C ALA A 526 26.06 -6.50 -2.70
N LEU A 527 24.97 -5.92 -2.23
CA LEU A 527 24.37 -6.27 -0.94
C LEU A 527 23.71 -7.64 -0.95
N GLU A 528 23.05 -8.02 -2.05
CA GLU A 528 22.43 -9.34 -2.21
C GLU A 528 23.44 -10.48 -2.12
N SER A 529 24.64 -10.27 -2.66
CA SER A 529 25.72 -11.27 -2.55
C SER A 529 26.15 -11.56 -1.11
N VAL A 530 25.90 -10.63 -0.18
CA VAL A 530 26.22 -10.78 1.24
C VAL A 530 25.01 -11.25 2.06
N PHE A 531 23.84 -10.66 1.81
CA PHE A 531 22.63 -10.84 2.62
C PHE A 531 21.71 -11.93 2.09
N GLY A 532 21.83 -12.29 0.81
CA GLY A 532 20.89 -13.12 0.08
C GLY A 532 19.60 -12.36 -0.30
N ARG A 533 18.86 -12.89 -1.25
CA ARG A 533 17.51 -12.42 -1.60
C ARG A 533 16.46 -13.15 -0.79
N TYR A 534 15.50 -12.42 -0.25
CA TYR A 534 14.41 -13.00 0.54
C TYR A 534 13.33 -13.58 -0.36
N HIS A 535 12.91 -14.80 -0.05
CA HIS A 535 11.77 -15.47 -0.65
C HIS A 535 10.76 -15.77 0.45
N ALA A 536 9.58 -15.17 0.36
CA ALA A 536 8.51 -15.43 1.32
C ALA A 536 7.97 -16.86 1.14
N GLN A 537 7.80 -17.58 2.24
CA GLN A 537 7.04 -18.84 2.25
C GLN A 537 5.55 -18.51 2.34
N HIS A 538 4.75 -19.27 1.61
CA HIS A 538 3.33 -19.04 1.49
C HIS A 538 2.57 -20.32 1.85
N GLU A 539 1.77 -20.25 2.91
CA GLU A 539 0.80 -21.28 3.23
C GLU A 539 -0.62 -20.76 2.96
N PRO A 540 -1.48 -21.55 2.32
CA PRO A 540 -2.87 -21.13 2.10
C PRO A 540 -3.65 -21.16 3.41
N ILE A 541 -4.50 -20.16 3.61
CA ILE A 541 -5.51 -20.15 4.68
C ILE A 541 -6.75 -20.86 4.15
N THR A 542 -7.41 -21.65 4.98
CA THR A 542 -8.62 -22.37 4.61
C THR A 542 -9.70 -22.24 5.68
N GLY A 543 -10.96 -22.41 5.29
CA GLY A 543 -12.11 -22.43 6.19
C GLY A 543 -12.72 -21.06 6.54
N VAL A 544 -12.07 -19.95 6.21
CA VAL A 544 -12.50 -18.62 6.60
C VAL A 544 -13.64 -18.10 5.72
N TYR A 545 -13.52 -18.27 4.41
CA TYR A 545 -14.55 -17.84 3.45
C TYR A 545 -15.82 -18.67 3.61
N SER A 546 -15.70 -20.01 3.67
CA SER A 546 -16.83 -20.93 3.81
C SER A 546 -17.58 -20.73 5.12
N ALA A 547 -16.88 -20.52 6.25
CA ALA A 547 -17.53 -20.23 7.54
C ALA A 547 -18.42 -18.98 7.49
N THR A 548 -18.05 -17.98 6.71
CA THR A 548 -18.87 -16.78 6.51
C THR A 548 -20.03 -16.99 5.54
N MET A 549 -19.89 -17.95 4.59
CA MET A 549 -20.80 -18.21 3.47
C MET A 549 -21.70 -19.43 3.65
N GLU A 550 -21.75 -20.06 4.84
CA GLU A 550 -22.33 -21.40 5.10
C GLU A 550 -23.74 -21.67 4.52
N THR A 551 -24.56 -20.64 4.33
CA THR A 551 -25.96 -20.78 3.87
C THR A 551 -26.20 -20.21 2.46
N ASP A 552 -25.15 -19.80 1.75
CA ASP A 552 -25.29 -19.18 0.43
C ASP A 552 -25.50 -20.24 -0.68
N GLU A 553 -26.58 -20.10 -1.45
CA GLU A 553 -26.93 -21.04 -2.52
C GLU A 553 -25.86 -21.15 -3.61
N CYS A 554 -25.18 -20.04 -3.94
CA CYS A 554 -24.11 -20.04 -4.95
C CYS A 554 -22.90 -20.84 -4.48
N THR A 555 -22.55 -20.74 -3.20
CA THR A 555 -21.47 -21.49 -2.56
C THR A 555 -21.76 -22.98 -2.55
N VAL A 556 -22.96 -23.39 -2.11
CA VAL A 556 -23.40 -24.80 -2.09
C VAL A 556 -23.36 -25.38 -3.49
N LYS A 557 -23.82 -24.64 -4.49
CA LYS A 557 -23.80 -25.07 -5.88
C LYS A 557 -22.40 -25.27 -6.44
N ALA A 558 -21.45 -24.33 -6.12
CA ALA A 558 -20.06 -24.43 -6.53
C ALA A 558 -19.39 -25.69 -5.94
N GLN A 559 -19.63 -25.97 -4.66
CA GLN A 559 -19.13 -27.16 -3.99
C GLN A 559 -19.71 -28.47 -4.63
N SER A 560 -21.01 -28.46 -4.93
CA SER A 560 -21.66 -29.59 -5.58
C SER A 560 -21.09 -29.89 -6.98
N LEU A 561 -20.80 -28.83 -7.77
CA LEU A 561 -20.16 -29.00 -9.09
C LEU A 561 -18.70 -29.48 -8.96
N SER A 562 -17.96 -29.03 -7.94
CA SER A 562 -16.62 -29.56 -7.65
C SER A 562 -16.64 -31.06 -7.30
N ASP A 563 -17.61 -31.48 -6.50
CA ASP A 563 -17.82 -32.90 -6.15
C ASP A 563 -18.25 -33.75 -7.36
N GLU A 564 -19.07 -33.19 -8.26
CA GLU A 564 -19.47 -33.84 -9.53
C GLU A 564 -18.25 -34.05 -10.44
N PHE A 565 -17.43 -32.98 -10.62
CA PHE A 565 -16.19 -33.09 -11.38
C PHE A 565 -15.25 -34.14 -10.81
N ALA A 566 -15.10 -34.19 -9.48
CA ALA A 566 -14.28 -35.21 -8.81
C ALA A 566 -14.79 -36.64 -9.03
N LYS A 567 -16.10 -36.84 -9.06
CA LYS A 567 -16.71 -38.18 -9.37
C LYS A 567 -16.45 -38.58 -10.80
N LEU A 568 -16.47 -37.66 -11.76
CA LEU A 568 -16.28 -37.97 -13.19
C LEU A 568 -14.80 -38.19 -13.55
N THR A 569 -13.88 -37.44 -12.96
CA THR A 569 -12.46 -37.43 -13.34
C THR A 569 -11.55 -38.16 -12.36
N GLY A 570 -12.08 -38.54 -11.16
CA GLY A 570 -11.31 -39.19 -10.10
C GLY A 570 -10.49 -38.25 -9.21
N ARG A 571 -10.50 -36.96 -9.48
CA ARG A 571 -9.83 -35.96 -8.65
C ARG A 571 -10.57 -34.61 -8.68
N ARG A 572 -10.38 -33.79 -7.63
CA ARG A 572 -10.95 -32.43 -7.58
C ARG A 572 -10.38 -31.51 -8.67
N PRO A 573 -11.13 -30.47 -9.10
CA PRO A 573 -10.57 -29.48 -10.00
C PRO A 573 -9.34 -28.83 -9.35
N ARG A 574 -8.19 -28.88 -10.03
CA ARG A 574 -6.93 -28.33 -9.51
C ARG A 574 -6.57 -27.04 -10.23
N ILE A 575 -6.27 -26.01 -9.46
CA ILE A 575 -5.94 -24.67 -9.96
C ILE A 575 -4.63 -24.15 -9.36
N LEU A 576 -3.77 -23.62 -10.21
CA LEU A 576 -2.63 -22.81 -9.79
C LEU A 576 -3.04 -21.32 -9.80
N ILE A 577 -3.02 -20.65 -8.66
CA ILE A 577 -3.17 -19.20 -8.57
C ILE A 577 -1.78 -18.59 -8.57
N ALA A 578 -1.46 -17.82 -9.62
CA ALA A 578 -0.13 -17.25 -9.82
C ALA A 578 -0.17 -15.75 -10.09
N LYS A 579 0.95 -15.10 -9.78
CA LYS A 579 1.25 -13.73 -10.19
C LYS A 579 2.48 -13.74 -11.09
N ILE A 580 2.37 -13.11 -12.25
CA ILE A 580 3.45 -13.01 -13.24
C ILE A 580 4.03 -11.59 -13.20
N GLY A 581 5.37 -11.48 -13.28
CA GLY A 581 6.09 -10.20 -13.23
C GLY A 581 6.37 -9.73 -11.81
N LEU A 582 6.73 -8.46 -11.67
CA LEU A 582 7.20 -7.90 -10.39
C LEU A 582 6.11 -7.32 -9.49
N ASP A 583 4.83 -7.45 -9.86
CA ASP A 583 3.72 -6.96 -9.06
C ASP A 583 3.58 -7.74 -7.74
N GLY A 584 3.78 -7.05 -6.61
CA GLY A 584 3.69 -7.61 -5.26
C GLY A 584 2.28 -7.55 -4.62
N HIS A 585 1.28 -6.96 -5.28
CA HIS A 585 -0.08 -6.83 -4.74
C HIS A 585 -0.82 -8.17 -4.78
N ASP A 586 -0.65 -9.00 -3.76
CA ASP A 586 -1.13 -10.39 -3.73
C ASP A 586 -2.49 -10.62 -3.06
N ARG A 587 -3.11 -9.58 -2.46
CA ARG A 587 -4.39 -9.69 -1.75
C ARG A 587 -5.47 -10.42 -2.57
N GLY A 588 -5.73 -9.97 -3.81
CA GLY A 588 -6.75 -10.58 -4.66
C GLY A 588 -6.48 -12.06 -4.94
N ALA A 589 -5.22 -12.40 -5.24
CA ALA A 589 -4.80 -13.78 -5.46
C ALA A 589 -5.02 -14.64 -4.20
N ARG A 590 -4.72 -14.09 -3.00
CA ARG A 590 -4.88 -14.77 -1.72
C ARG A 590 -6.34 -15.04 -1.37
N VAL A 591 -7.18 -14.01 -1.48
CA VAL A 591 -8.62 -14.12 -1.22
C VAL A 591 -9.25 -15.16 -2.14
N ILE A 592 -8.90 -15.16 -3.44
CA ILE A 592 -9.40 -16.15 -4.40
C ILE A 592 -8.89 -17.56 -4.08
N ALA A 593 -7.61 -17.70 -3.72
CA ALA A 593 -7.04 -18.99 -3.34
C ALA A 593 -7.76 -19.60 -2.13
N THR A 594 -7.97 -18.79 -1.08
CA THR A 594 -8.74 -19.19 0.12
C THR A 594 -10.17 -19.60 -0.24
N ALA A 595 -10.87 -18.76 -1.00
CA ALA A 595 -12.26 -19.05 -1.37
C ALA A 595 -12.39 -20.27 -2.28
N PHE A 596 -11.50 -20.45 -3.26
CA PHE A 596 -11.54 -21.63 -4.14
C PHE A 596 -11.23 -22.93 -3.39
N ALA A 597 -10.29 -22.91 -2.43
CA ALA A 597 -10.03 -24.04 -1.56
C ALA A 597 -11.30 -24.42 -0.77
N ASP A 598 -12.00 -23.44 -0.22
CA ASP A 598 -13.24 -23.61 0.50
C ASP A 598 -14.42 -24.06 -0.40
N LEU A 599 -14.36 -23.76 -1.71
CA LEU A 599 -15.34 -24.22 -2.72
C LEU A 599 -15.00 -25.59 -3.32
N GLY A 600 -13.97 -26.27 -2.80
CA GLY A 600 -13.65 -27.65 -3.13
C GLY A 600 -12.64 -27.84 -4.26
N PHE A 601 -11.88 -26.82 -4.62
CA PHE A 601 -10.72 -26.97 -5.52
C PHE A 601 -9.48 -27.44 -4.74
N ASP A 602 -8.60 -28.19 -5.42
CA ASP A 602 -7.21 -28.31 -5.01
C ASP A 602 -6.45 -27.06 -5.48
N VAL A 603 -6.01 -26.23 -4.55
CA VAL A 603 -5.41 -24.94 -4.86
C VAL A 603 -3.91 -24.96 -4.59
N ASP A 604 -3.14 -24.68 -5.63
CA ASP A 604 -1.72 -24.36 -5.53
C ASP A 604 -1.55 -22.85 -5.60
N ILE A 605 -0.68 -22.28 -4.78
CA ILE A 605 -0.31 -20.85 -4.84
C ILE A 605 1.12 -20.74 -5.35
N GLY A 606 1.30 -20.07 -6.48
CA GLY A 606 2.62 -19.78 -7.04
C GLY A 606 3.39 -18.76 -6.17
N PRO A 607 4.72 -18.89 -6.09
CA PRO A 607 5.55 -17.83 -5.53
C PRO A 607 5.30 -16.48 -6.23
N LEU A 608 5.59 -15.39 -5.53
CA LEU A 608 5.57 -14.07 -6.15
C LEU A 608 6.77 -13.90 -7.11
N PHE A 609 6.58 -13.03 -8.10
CA PHE A 609 7.64 -12.61 -9.02
C PHE A 609 8.10 -13.70 -10.00
N GLN A 610 7.19 -14.57 -10.40
CA GLN A 610 7.45 -15.61 -11.40
C GLN A 610 7.51 -15.02 -12.82
N THR A 611 8.38 -15.62 -13.64
CA THR A 611 8.33 -15.43 -15.11
C THR A 611 7.20 -16.27 -15.72
N PRO A 612 6.78 -15.99 -16.96
CA PRO A 612 5.85 -16.88 -17.69
C PRO A 612 6.32 -18.33 -17.74
N GLU A 613 7.64 -18.56 -17.91
CA GLU A 613 8.25 -19.88 -17.90
C GLU A 613 8.13 -20.59 -16.55
N ASP A 614 8.32 -19.86 -15.43
CA ASP A 614 8.19 -20.43 -14.09
C ASP A 614 6.76 -20.85 -13.81
N VAL A 615 5.79 -20.01 -14.17
CA VAL A 615 4.36 -20.31 -14.01
C VAL A 615 3.97 -21.52 -14.86
N ALA A 616 4.40 -21.55 -16.14
CA ALA A 616 4.10 -22.67 -17.02
C ALA A 616 4.69 -23.98 -16.49
N ARG A 617 5.97 -23.95 -16.08
CA ARG A 617 6.66 -25.11 -15.50
C ARG A 617 5.91 -25.62 -14.26
N GLN A 618 5.58 -24.73 -13.31
CA GLN A 618 4.85 -25.12 -12.10
C GLN A 618 3.46 -25.67 -12.41
N ALA A 619 2.72 -25.07 -13.35
CA ALA A 619 1.40 -25.55 -13.76
C ALA A 619 1.47 -26.96 -14.36
N ILE A 620 2.51 -27.24 -15.15
CA ILE A 620 2.75 -28.54 -15.77
C ILE A 620 3.17 -29.58 -14.73
N GLU A 621 4.14 -29.26 -13.88
CA GLU A 621 4.66 -30.16 -12.82
C GLU A 621 3.57 -30.50 -11.80
N ASN A 622 2.72 -29.56 -11.44
CA ASN A 622 1.60 -29.79 -10.52
C ASN A 622 0.38 -30.43 -11.21
N ASP A 623 0.44 -30.63 -12.54
CA ASP A 623 -0.64 -31.21 -13.35
C ASP A 623 -2.01 -30.55 -13.06
N VAL A 624 -2.04 -29.20 -13.17
CA VAL A 624 -3.25 -28.43 -12.90
C VAL A 624 -4.21 -28.45 -14.11
N HIS A 625 -5.49 -28.31 -13.84
CA HIS A 625 -6.50 -28.12 -14.90
C HIS A 625 -6.58 -26.66 -15.33
N ILE A 626 -6.28 -25.74 -14.38
CA ILE A 626 -6.46 -24.29 -14.57
C ILE A 626 -5.25 -23.54 -14.01
N THR A 627 -4.84 -22.50 -14.72
CA THR A 627 -3.92 -21.47 -14.22
C THR A 627 -4.67 -20.15 -14.10
N GLY A 628 -4.84 -19.67 -12.88
CA GLY A 628 -5.46 -18.37 -12.56
C GLY A 628 -4.39 -17.31 -12.39
N ILE A 629 -4.37 -16.30 -13.26
CA ILE A 629 -3.40 -15.19 -13.22
C ILE A 629 -4.05 -13.97 -12.60
N SER A 630 -3.45 -13.44 -11.52
CA SER A 630 -3.83 -12.16 -10.92
C SER A 630 -2.93 -11.05 -11.44
N SER A 631 -3.49 -10.03 -12.07
CA SER A 631 -2.76 -8.90 -12.63
C SER A 631 -3.38 -7.54 -12.23
N LEU A 632 -2.52 -6.60 -11.78
CA LEU A 632 -2.93 -5.26 -11.33
C LEU A 632 -2.10 -4.14 -11.96
N ALA A 633 -0.85 -4.43 -12.36
CA ALA A 633 0.13 -3.42 -12.78
C ALA A 633 0.28 -3.26 -14.31
N GLY A 634 -0.66 -3.80 -15.12
CA GLY A 634 -0.64 -3.62 -16.59
C GLY A 634 0.24 -4.59 -17.38
N ALA A 635 1.07 -5.42 -16.74
CA ALA A 635 1.95 -6.38 -17.39
C ALA A 635 1.22 -7.51 -18.15
N HIS A 636 -0.09 -7.68 -17.94
CA HIS A 636 -0.93 -8.70 -18.57
C HIS A 636 -0.86 -8.69 -20.10
N ARG A 637 -0.69 -7.52 -20.72
CA ARG A 637 -0.62 -7.38 -22.19
C ARG A 637 0.59 -8.06 -22.81
N THR A 638 1.68 -8.13 -22.06
CA THR A 638 2.95 -8.73 -22.51
C THR A 638 3.10 -10.16 -22.01
N LEU A 639 2.93 -10.36 -20.70
CA LEU A 639 3.31 -11.62 -20.06
C LEU A 639 2.27 -12.74 -20.20
N ILE A 640 0.98 -12.42 -20.37
CA ILE A 640 -0.05 -13.47 -20.57
C ILE A 640 0.03 -14.09 -21.97
N PRO A 641 0.14 -13.32 -23.09
CA PRO A 641 0.39 -13.93 -24.39
C PRO A 641 1.65 -14.80 -24.43
N GLU A 642 2.71 -14.39 -23.71
CA GLU A 642 3.94 -15.16 -23.59
C GLU A 642 3.70 -16.51 -22.88
N LEU A 643 2.99 -16.52 -21.75
CA LEU A 643 2.58 -17.73 -21.04
C LEU A 643 1.76 -18.67 -21.95
N MET A 644 0.81 -18.13 -22.70
CA MET A 644 0.00 -18.94 -23.64
C MET A 644 0.84 -19.58 -24.74
N ASN A 645 1.83 -18.85 -25.28
CA ASN A 645 2.77 -19.40 -26.27
C ASN A 645 3.63 -20.53 -25.68
N ILE A 646 4.02 -20.44 -24.40
CA ILE A 646 4.77 -21.48 -23.70
C ILE A 646 3.91 -22.75 -23.58
N PHE A 647 2.67 -22.64 -23.11
CA PHE A 647 1.76 -23.80 -23.04
C PHE A 647 1.54 -24.45 -24.38
N GLN A 648 1.40 -23.67 -25.46
CA GLN A 648 1.28 -24.20 -26.82
C GLN A 648 2.57 -24.92 -27.28
N ARG A 649 3.73 -24.32 -27.05
CA ARG A 649 5.05 -24.89 -27.40
C ARG A 649 5.28 -26.22 -26.67
N ASP A 650 4.91 -26.29 -25.41
CA ASP A 650 5.15 -27.46 -24.54
C ASP A 650 4.03 -28.51 -24.64
N GLY A 651 3.06 -28.33 -25.57
CA GLY A 651 1.97 -29.28 -25.84
C GLY A 651 0.93 -29.39 -24.73
N ARG A 652 0.80 -28.35 -23.89
CA ARG A 652 -0.11 -28.29 -22.74
C ARG A 652 -1.22 -27.25 -22.92
N SER A 653 -1.74 -27.11 -24.13
CA SER A 653 -2.91 -26.26 -24.42
C SER A 653 -4.21 -26.75 -23.76
N ASP A 654 -4.19 -27.91 -23.13
CA ASP A 654 -5.24 -28.44 -22.29
C ASP A 654 -5.44 -27.64 -20.99
N ILE A 655 -4.36 -27.05 -20.45
CA ILE A 655 -4.40 -26.20 -19.25
C ILE A 655 -5.14 -24.90 -19.58
N LYS A 656 -6.28 -24.66 -18.91
CA LYS A 656 -7.09 -23.47 -19.13
C LYS A 656 -6.50 -22.29 -18.37
N VAL A 657 -6.42 -21.11 -19.02
CA VAL A 657 -5.95 -19.88 -18.37
C VAL A 657 -7.12 -18.95 -18.10
N VAL A 658 -7.27 -18.55 -16.85
CA VAL A 658 -8.21 -17.51 -16.42
C VAL A 658 -7.44 -16.33 -15.87
N VAL A 659 -7.97 -15.10 -16.07
CA VAL A 659 -7.30 -13.88 -15.64
C VAL A 659 -8.22 -13.12 -14.69
N GLY A 660 -7.68 -12.68 -13.56
CA GLY A 660 -8.37 -11.83 -12.59
C GLY A 660 -7.58 -10.56 -12.27
N GLY A 661 -8.28 -9.57 -11.74
CA GLY A 661 -7.69 -8.31 -11.32
C GLY A 661 -8.24 -7.08 -12.04
N ILE A 662 -7.45 -6.02 -12.10
CA ILE A 662 -7.83 -4.77 -12.78
C ILE A 662 -7.39 -4.84 -14.23
N ILE A 663 -8.26 -5.35 -15.09
CA ILE A 663 -8.03 -5.46 -16.52
C ILE A 663 -8.96 -4.50 -17.25
N PRO A 664 -8.44 -3.53 -18.02
CA PRO A 664 -9.29 -2.67 -18.84
C PRO A 664 -10.10 -3.46 -19.87
N ASN A 665 -11.38 -3.13 -20.03
CA ASN A 665 -12.26 -3.86 -20.96
C ASN A 665 -11.74 -3.87 -22.40
N GLU A 666 -11.01 -2.85 -22.80
CA GLU A 666 -10.38 -2.75 -24.14
C GLU A 666 -9.24 -3.76 -24.35
N ASP A 667 -8.68 -4.35 -23.30
CA ASP A 667 -7.65 -5.39 -23.39
C ASP A 667 -8.26 -6.82 -23.43
N TYR A 668 -9.56 -6.97 -23.15
CA TYR A 668 -10.25 -8.27 -23.20
C TYR A 668 -10.11 -8.97 -24.54
N PRO A 669 -10.32 -8.28 -25.71
CA PRO A 669 -10.15 -8.92 -27.01
C PRO A 669 -8.75 -9.49 -27.23
N LEU A 670 -7.70 -8.79 -26.79
CA LEU A 670 -6.32 -9.25 -26.86
C LEU A 670 -6.11 -10.55 -26.07
N LEU A 671 -6.60 -10.58 -24.84
CA LEU A 671 -6.44 -11.74 -23.93
C LEU A 671 -7.25 -12.96 -24.44
N TYR A 672 -8.48 -12.76 -24.90
CA TYR A 672 -9.27 -13.83 -25.50
C TYR A 672 -8.63 -14.37 -26.78
N HIS A 673 -8.09 -13.47 -27.62
CA HIS A 673 -7.37 -13.90 -28.85
C HIS A 673 -6.11 -14.69 -28.52
N SER A 674 -5.46 -14.43 -27.40
CA SER A 674 -4.31 -15.20 -26.91
C SER A 674 -4.68 -16.55 -26.35
N GLY A 675 -6.00 -16.87 -26.13
CA GLY A 675 -6.48 -18.17 -25.64
C GLY A 675 -6.92 -18.17 -24.17
N VAL A 676 -7.02 -17.01 -23.51
CA VAL A 676 -7.62 -16.90 -22.17
C VAL A 676 -9.09 -17.30 -22.23
N VAL A 677 -9.54 -18.17 -21.33
CA VAL A 677 -10.92 -18.72 -21.38
C VAL A 677 -11.93 -17.87 -20.60
N SER A 678 -11.49 -17.17 -19.55
CA SER A 678 -12.34 -16.26 -18.78
C SER A 678 -11.54 -15.13 -18.15
N ILE A 679 -12.18 -13.96 -18.05
CA ILE A 679 -11.63 -12.78 -17.35
C ILE A 679 -12.63 -12.39 -16.26
N PHE A 680 -12.11 -12.18 -15.03
CA PHE A 680 -12.89 -11.83 -13.85
C PHE A 680 -12.42 -10.49 -13.31
N GLY A 681 -13.22 -9.47 -13.51
CA GLY A 681 -12.95 -8.12 -13.00
C GLY A 681 -13.41 -7.91 -11.55
N PRO A 682 -13.10 -6.74 -10.98
CA PRO A 682 -13.59 -6.35 -9.66
C PRO A 682 -15.12 -6.43 -9.57
N GLY A 683 -15.65 -6.93 -8.44
CA GLY A 683 -17.08 -7.11 -8.22
C GLY A 683 -17.65 -8.45 -8.72
N THR A 684 -16.83 -9.32 -9.31
CA THR A 684 -17.26 -10.70 -9.60
C THR A 684 -17.42 -11.48 -8.30
N VAL A 685 -18.60 -12.07 -8.08
CA VAL A 685 -18.85 -12.99 -6.94
C VAL A 685 -18.00 -14.24 -7.12
N ILE A 686 -17.19 -14.59 -6.11
CA ILE A 686 -16.18 -15.65 -6.25
C ILE A 686 -16.86 -17.01 -6.49
N ALA A 687 -17.96 -17.31 -5.82
CA ALA A 687 -18.70 -18.56 -6.01
C ALA A 687 -19.27 -18.70 -7.44
N GLU A 688 -19.70 -17.62 -8.08
CA GLU A 688 -20.14 -17.62 -9.48
C GLU A 688 -18.98 -17.84 -10.45
N ALA A 689 -17.82 -17.22 -10.17
CA ALA A 689 -16.62 -17.45 -10.95
C ALA A 689 -16.19 -18.92 -10.90
N ALA A 690 -16.21 -19.53 -9.71
CA ALA A 690 -15.90 -20.95 -9.51
C ALA A 690 -16.87 -21.84 -10.30
N GLN A 691 -18.19 -21.60 -10.23
CA GLN A 691 -19.18 -22.35 -11.01
C GLN A 691 -18.91 -22.28 -12.52
N LYS A 692 -18.60 -21.05 -13.03
CA LYS A 692 -18.30 -20.86 -14.45
C LYS A 692 -17.08 -21.66 -14.88
N ILE A 693 -16.02 -21.66 -14.08
CA ILE A 693 -14.78 -22.39 -14.35
C ILE A 693 -15.04 -23.90 -14.35
N ILE A 694 -15.75 -24.43 -13.34
CA ILE A 694 -16.02 -25.88 -13.25
C ILE A 694 -16.89 -26.35 -14.42
N ASN A 695 -17.91 -25.56 -14.81
CA ASN A 695 -18.74 -25.88 -15.97
C ASN A 695 -17.92 -25.98 -17.27
N GLN A 696 -16.96 -25.06 -17.49
CA GLN A 696 -16.05 -25.13 -18.64
C GLN A 696 -15.17 -26.41 -18.62
N LEU A 697 -14.76 -26.88 -17.45
CA LEU A 697 -14.04 -28.15 -17.31
C LEU A 697 -14.91 -29.33 -17.58
N LEU A 698 -16.16 -29.36 -17.08
CA LEU A 698 -17.13 -30.44 -17.30
C LEU A 698 -17.50 -30.55 -18.78
N ASP A 699 -17.70 -29.42 -19.48
CA ASP A 699 -17.98 -29.42 -20.93
C ASP A 699 -16.83 -30.09 -21.71
N HIS A 700 -15.59 -29.82 -21.31
CA HIS A 700 -14.41 -30.42 -21.95
C HIS A 700 -14.26 -31.91 -21.67
N VAL A 701 -14.65 -32.37 -20.47
CA VAL A 701 -14.66 -33.83 -20.13
C VAL A 701 -15.76 -34.54 -20.89
N SER A 702 -16.90 -33.90 -21.13
CA SER A 702 -18.07 -34.49 -21.81
C SER A 702 -17.95 -34.49 -23.34
N HIS A 703 -17.10 -33.63 -23.91
CA HIS A 703 -16.84 -33.47 -25.34
C HIS A 703 -15.34 -33.32 -25.59
N PRO A 704 -14.52 -34.41 -25.43
CA PRO A 704 -13.06 -34.38 -25.51
C PRO A 704 -12.54 -34.07 -26.92
#